data_b68e9e2dc3a0184006bed20d334c16cf
#
_entry.id   b68e9e2dc3a0184006bed20d334c16cf
#
_cell.length_a   1.000
_cell.length_b   1.000
_cell.length_c   1.000
_cell.angle_alpha   90.00
_cell.angle_beta   90.00
_cell.angle_gamma   90.00
#
_symmetry.space_group_name_H-M   'P 1'
#
loop_
_entity.id
_entity.type
_entity.pdbx_description
1 polymer ?
#
loop_
_entity_poly.entity_id
_entity_poly.type
_entity_poly.pdbx_seq_one_letter_code
_entity_poly.pdbx_strand_id
1 'polypeptide(L)'
;MKRTVVALLLALALGAGAQSQVNLGLIPTPQRVEVDGEWSSVKGDGLNVKEKRVDTLPVEANLDQAYQLVVGRRKVTVLYVGEEGLRNARLTLAQLQQIYGDRMPCCTITDWPAYKYRGWMDDQSRGPVPHRAFRQRQWQTLHALKYNFCNYYTEHTLYQEEFPDLAPAYLADCTPHPDEVINLQLFAHAEETLKIPFYENLKDSKANYDPGNPAVYDFLRKRIKAACDRIPNSPFFIINCDETEQLGTGRAKKLVDEKGADRVYVDFINKCVALVDEVGRGQRAEDGSRGQALPTTHYPLSTPRIAMWGDIVAKNPEMMRQLPKDMTYIMWAYEPIDSFRHLIAPFKNQGNPFWVAASTGHSATMTSTPQRYIKNIAHLYRDGHRDGAEGAMLTCWDDNGEALFDNSWHAQYWAAEMAWNPLKTDDPEELKQRERQFNENYERLFYGSTGKVKDLYAVGALMYNPTVGDWYTSAALMEPLLNFNPDNTAPAMGERVETVRHLLDDIHVDSAVNPHAHYALRRIALTADKCHLRMAIHSALEDPDMYSDCKGYAEDYLWDLFALKREYLRLWDQENGDYERYVVMNRYDALAREVLDLDRHVFMVVGSGECALPTVTLRTLYNDRPIYYTLDGSEPDSTSTRYTGPFPLERSATIKAISYNEYGEGVVSEQYLLSHLGMGAKITLGTQYSTYKAIYSGGGPEGLIDGQLGSNTTYADGHWQGYWGDSIDVVLDFGRAVDFREVSMRFMQNTFDWILAPTEIKVYASSDGKAWQLVADKHFAMDPRETGMRLKNYTVPIHYPLSTTHYPLIRVVVPNPGPLPAWHPAPGQPSYLFTDEIEIR
;
A
#
# COMPACT_ATOMS: atom_id res chain seq x y z
N MET A 1 -29.23 -9.61 35.66
CA MET A 1 -28.12 -8.67 35.37
C MET A 1 -28.33 -7.86 34.09
N LYS A 2 -28.80 -8.43 32.94
CA LYS A 2 -29.06 -7.65 31.68
C LYS A 2 -30.17 -6.57 31.81
N ARG A 3 -31.11 -6.68 32.75
CA ARG A 3 -32.22 -5.73 32.91
C ARG A 3 -31.85 -4.44 33.68
N THR A 4 -30.85 -4.50 34.53
CA THR A 4 -30.46 -3.36 35.39
C THR A 4 -29.54 -2.37 34.68
N VAL A 5 -28.73 -2.84 33.72
CA VAL A 5 -27.76 -2.00 32.99
C VAL A 5 -28.46 -1.09 31.96
N VAL A 6 -29.50 -1.62 31.28
CA VAL A 6 -30.26 -0.83 30.27
C VAL A 6 -31.12 0.25 30.93
N ALA A 7 -31.71 -0.03 32.13
CA ALA A 7 -32.47 0.96 32.88
C ALA A 7 -31.58 2.07 33.47
N LEU A 8 -30.31 1.78 33.79
CA LEU A 8 -29.38 2.77 34.34
C LEU A 8 -28.89 3.75 33.24
N LEU A 9 -28.76 3.30 31.99
CA LEU A 9 -28.36 4.15 30.85
C LEU A 9 -29.47 5.16 30.44
N LEU A 10 -30.74 4.79 30.59
CA LEU A 10 -31.88 5.69 30.35
C LEU A 10 -32.11 6.69 31.48
N ALA A 11 -31.74 6.36 32.71
CA ALA A 11 -31.94 7.22 33.88
C ALA A 11 -30.87 8.33 34.01
N LEU A 12 -29.71 8.19 33.42
CA LEU A 12 -28.65 9.21 33.43
C LEU A 12 -28.87 10.36 32.42
N ALA A 13 -29.80 10.21 31.48
CA ALA A 13 -30.08 11.21 30.44
C ALA A 13 -31.08 12.32 30.89
N LEU A 14 -31.62 12.29 32.10
CA LEU A 14 -32.67 13.22 32.56
C LEU A 14 -32.16 14.36 33.45
N GLY A 15 -30.88 14.62 33.54
CA GLY A 15 -30.26 15.65 34.38
C GLY A 15 -29.51 16.73 33.59
N ALA A 16 -30.19 17.86 33.35
CA ALA A 16 -29.67 19.21 33.10
C ALA A 16 -28.73 19.52 31.95
N GLY A 17 -29.20 20.18 30.91
CA GLY A 17 -28.54 21.32 30.30
C GLY A 17 -27.71 21.12 29.04
N ALA A 18 -27.50 19.92 28.53
CA ALA A 18 -27.16 19.60 27.15
C ALA A 18 -28.01 18.40 26.74
N GLN A 19 -28.76 18.51 25.65
CA GLN A 19 -29.50 17.35 25.11
C GLN A 19 -28.42 16.35 24.60
N SER A 20 -27.99 15.46 25.50
CA SER A 20 -27.19 14.30 25.08
C SER A 20 -28.12 13.44 24.20
N GLN A 21 -27.80 13.30 22.95
CA GLN A 21 -28.50 12.46 21.98
C GLN A 21 -28.58 11.03 22.56
N VAL A 22 -29.78 10.48 22.70
CA VAL A 22 -29.98 9.13 23.27
C VAL A 22 -29.35 8.09 22.35
N ASN A 23 -28.38 7.34 22.86
CA ASN A 23 -27.75 6.27 22.11
C ASN A 23 -28.63 5.01 22.12
N LEU A 24 -29.20 4.64 20.97
CA LEU A 24 -29.94 3.40 20.76
C LEU A 24 -29.08 2.21 20.32
N GLY A 25 -27.77 2.36 20.24
CA GLY A 25 -26.84 1.30 19.79
C GLY A 25 -26.79 1.10 18.26
N LEU A 26 -27.40 2.00 17.49
CA LEU A 26 -27.48 1.90 16.03
C LEU A 26 -26.18 2.36 15.35
N ILE A 27 -25.87 1.74 14.23
CA ILE A 27 -24.83 2.18 13.26
C ILE A 27 -25.45 2.12 11.85
N PRO A 28 -25.49 3.25 11.13
CA PRO A 28 -25.10 4.61 11.54
C PRO A 28 -26.01 5.18 12.63
N THR A 29 -25.44 6.05 13.46
CA THR A 29 -26.17 6.83 14.45
C THR A 29 -27.17 7.78 13.77
N PRO A 30 -28.48 7.71 14.06
CA PRO A 30 -29.49 8.59 13.44
C PRO A 30 -29.26 10.06 13.78
N GLN A 31 -29.74 10.95 12.90
CA GLN A 31 -29.62 12.41 13.08
C GLN A 31 -30.43 12.95 14.28
N ARG A 32 -31.65 12.44 14.50
CA ARG A 32 -32.52 12.85 15.62
C ARG A 32 -33.22 11.65 16.22
N VAL A 33 -33.16 11.53 17.55
CA VAL A 33 -33.81 10.46 18.32
C VAL A 33 -34.51 11.06 19.52
N GLU A 34 -35.78 10.77 19.67
CA GLU A 34 -36.58 11.10 20.83
C GLU A 34 -37.11 9.82 21.47
N VAL A 35 -36.93 9.64 22.79
CA VAL A 35 -37.46 8.48 23.53
C VAL A 35 -38.45 8.96 24.58
N ASP A 36 -39.53 8.21 24.78
CA ASP A 36 -40.55 8.53 25.77
C ASP A 36 -40.41 7.78 27.10
N GLY A 37 -39.35 6.93 27.20
CA GLY A 37 -39.08 6.11 28.38
C GLY A 37 -39.89 4.82 28.49
N GLU A 38 -40.78 4.58 27.54
CA GLU A 38 -41.62 3.40 27.50
C GLU A 38 -41.05 2.29 26.61
N TRP A 39 -41.62 1.10 26.69
CA TRP A 39 -41.20 -0.06 25.92
C TRP A 39 -42.34 -0.62 25.07
N SER A 40 -41.99 -1.04 23.86
CA SER A 40 -42.95 -1.73 23.01
C SER A 40 -43.34 -3.10 23.61
N SER A 41 -44.54 -3.51 23.37
CA SER A 41 -45.07 -4.86 23.74
C SER A 41 -45.24 -5.73 22.51
N VAL A 42 -44.66 -5.34 21.36
CA VAL A 42 -44.81 -6.05 20.08
C VAL A 42 -43.91 -7.28 20.14
N LYS A 43 -44.47 -8.47 19.94
CA LYS A 43 -43.72 -9.73 19.93
C LYS A 43 -43.45 -10.22 18.50
N GLY A 44 -42.19 -10.59 18.20
CA GLY A 44 -41.71 -11.39 17.07
C GLY A 44 -42.36 -11.10 15.70
N ASP A 45 -42.71 -12.13 14.97
CA ASP A 45 -43.28 -12.04 13.62
C ASP A 45 -44.62 -11.30 13.49
N GLY A 46 -45.15 -10.81 14.58
CA GLY A 46 -46.41 -10.05 14.66
C GLY A 46 -46.22 -8.53 14.72
N LEU A 47 -45.11 -7.99 14.36
CA LEU A 47 -44.87 -6.53 14.33
C LEU A 47 -45.86 -5.87 13.36
N ASN A 48 -46.82 -5.11 13.90
CA ASN A 48 -47.69 -4.32 13.04
C ASN A 48 -46.96 -3.07 12.56
N VAL A 49 -46.30 -3.19 11.40
CA VAL A 49 -45.59 -2.09 10.75
C VAL A 49 -46.53 -1.42 9.74
N LYS A 50 -46.82 -0.14 9.93
CA LYS A 50 -47.57 0.68 8.99
C LYS A 50 -46.62 1.60 8.24
N GLU A 51 -46.46 1.40 6.95
CA GLU A 51 -45.66 2.24 6.06
C GLU A 51 -46.57 3.27 5.37
N LYS A 52 -46.14 4.51 5.32
CA LYS A 52 -46.87 5.61 4.68
C LYS A 52 -45.90 6.55 3.96
N ARG A 53 -46.11 6.69 2.66
CA ARG A 53 -45.45 7.72 1.86
C ARG A 53 -46.01 9.10 2.20
N VAL A 54 -45.12 10.10 2.32
CA VAL A 54 -45.45 11.50 2.59
C VAL A 54 -44.71 12.40 1.60
N ASP A 55 -45.17 13.62 1.42
CA ASP A 55 -44.54 14.56 0.46
C ASP A 55 -43.28 15.21 1.03
N THR A 56 -43.17 15.33 2.38
CA THR A 56 -42.03 15.96 3.04
C THR A 56 -41.83 15.45 4.46
N LEU A 57 -40.65 15.61 4.97
CA LEU A 57 -40.21 15.36 6.35
C LEU A 57 -39.37 16.54 6.87
N PRO A 58 -39.27 16.76 8.17
CA PRO A 58 -38.52 17.86 8.75
C PRO A 58 -37.01 17.53 8.80
N VAL A 59 -36.38 17.41 7.63
CA VAL A 59 -34.99 17.02 7.45
C VAL A 59 -34.22 18.13 6.70
N GLU A 60 -32.88 18.09 6.83
CA GLU A 60 -32.02 19.15 6.32
C GLU A 60 -31.43 18.85 4.93
N ALA A 61 -31.35 17.56 4.55
CA ALA A 61 -30.77 17.13 3.29
C ALA A 61 -31.37 15.80 2.80
N ASN A 62 -31.13 15.45 1.54
CA ASN A 62 -31.42 14.14 0.93
C ASN A 62 -32.82 13.61 1.28
N LEU A 63 -33.84 14.44 1.08
CA LEU A 63 -35.23 14.20 1.44
C LEU A 63 -35.77 12.87 0.87
N ASP A 64 -35.35 12.49 -0.32
CA ASP A 64 -35.73 11.23 -0.98
C ASP A 64 -35.22 9.97 -0.25
N GLN A 65 -34.15 10.11 0.54
CA GLN A 65 -33.55 9.05 1.37
C GLN A 65 -33.96 9.13 2.85
N ALA A 66 -34.73 10.17 3.22
CA ALA A 66 -35.15 10.43 4.57
C ALA A 66 -36.36 9.60 5.00
N TYR A 67 -36.42 9.37 6.30
CA TYR A 67 -37.53 8.68 6.93
C TYR A 67 -37.81 9.18 8.35
N GLN A 68 -39.01 8.88 8.84
CA GLN A 68 -39.34 8.96 10.25
C GLN A 68 -39.90 7.61 10.72
N LEU A 69 -39.22 6.99 11.69
CA LEU A 69 -39.60 5.72 12.30
C LEU A 69 -40.15 5.96 13.71
N VAL A 70 -41.39 5.63 13.92
CA VAL A 70 -42.07 5.76 15.24
C VAL A 70 -42.31 4.37 15.78
N VAL A 71 -41.60 4.01 16.81
CA VAL A 71 -41.80 2.77 17.59
C VAL A 71 -42.72 3.08 18.78
N GLY A 72 -44.00 2.72 18.66
CA GLY A 72 -44.97 2.84 19.73
C GLY A 72 -45.17 1.55 20.50
N ARG A 73 -46.01 1.58 21.53
CA ARG A 73 -46.27 0.41 22.42
C ARG A 73 -46.79 -0.84 21.69
N ARG A 74 -47.61 -0.69 20.62
CA ARG A 74 -48.29 -1.80 19.92
C ARG A 74 -48.10 -1.80 18.41
N LYS A 75 -47.51 -0.80 17.86
CA LYS A 75 -47.30 -0.65 16.38
C LYS A 75 -46.05 0.14 16.08
N VAL A 76 -45.51 -0.13 14.94
CA VAL A 76 -44.44 0.69 14.34
C VAL A 76 -45.02 1.45 13.16
N THR A 77 -44.67 2.73 13.00
CA THR A 77 -45.07 3.53 11.84
C THR A 77 -43.82 4.06 11.17
N VAL A 78 -43.76 3.88 9.87
CA VAL A 78 -42.69 4.43 8.99
C VAL A 78 -43.31 5.49 8.10
N LEU A 79 -42.81 6.71 8.17
CA LEU A 79 -43.08 7.77 7.19
C LEU A 79 -41.85 7.92 6.30
N TYR A 80 -42.02 8.00 5.00
CA TYR A 80 -40.94 8.11 4.03
C TYR A 80 -41.33 8.94 2.82
N VAL A 81 -40.34 9.51 2.12
CA VAL A 81 -40.57 10.31 0.90
C VAL A 81 -40.23 9.48 -0.34
N GLY A 82 -39.02 8.96 -0.44
CA GLY A 82 -38.56 8.08 -1.52
C GLY A 82 -38.43 6.62 -1.08
N GLU A 83 -38.32 5.70 -2.02
CA GLU A 83 -38.16 4.26 -1.76
C GLU A 83 -36.86 3.96 -0.98
N GLU A 84 -35.81 4.75 -1.22
CA GLU A 84 -34.56 4.61 -0.45
C GLU A 84 -34.78 5.00 1.03
N GLY A 85 -35.62 6.02 1.32
CA GLY A 85 -36.00 6.35 2.68
C GLY A 85 -36.76 5.21 3.38
N LEU A 86 -37.66 4.52 2.66
CA LEU A 86 -38.32 3.31 3.18
C LEU A 86 -37.30 2.19 3.45
N ARG A 87 -36.39 1.93 2.52
CA ARG A 87 -35.31 0.96 2.73
C ARG A 87 -34.50 1.28 3.99
N ASN A 88 -34.05 2.52 4.14
CA ASN A 88 -33.25 2.97 5.28
C ASN A 88 -34.03 2.80 6.61
N ALA A 89 -35.31 3.09 6.61
CA ALA A 89 -36.17 2.87 7.80
C ALA A 89 -36.27 1.40 8.19
N ARG A 90 -36.44 0.51 7.22
CA ARG A 90 -36.50 -0.94 7.45
C ARG A 90 -35.19 -1.48 8.00
N LEU A 91 -34.03 -1.00 7.50
CA LEU A 91 -32.70 -1.37 8.01
C LEU A 91 -32.50 -0.90 9.46
N THR A 92 -32.94 0.31 9.80
CA THR A 92 -32.92 0.82 11.17
C THR A 92 -33.81 -0.02 12.10
N LEU A 93 -35.01 -0.38 11.65
CA LEU A 93 -35.91 -1.23 12.42
C LEU A 93 -35.30 -2.63 12.63
N ALA A 94 -34.65 -3.20 11.63
CA ALA A 94 -33.98 -4.49 11.74
C ALA A 94 -32.82 -4.45 12.76
N GLN A 95 -32.01 -3.38 12.78
CA GLN A 95 -30.99 -3.20 13.81
C GLN A 95 -31.60 -3.06 15.23
N LEU A 96 -32.70 -2.30 15.38
CA LEU A 96 -33.40 -2.21 16.68
C LEU A 96 -33.89 -3.58 17.16
N GLN A 97 -34.41 -4.41 16.25
CA GLN A 97 -34.82 -5.77 16.56
C GLN A 97 -33.62 -6.67 16.92
N GLN A 98 -32.50 -6.53 16.23
CA GLN A 98 -31.27 -7.25 16.56
C GLN A 98 -30.76 -6.90 17.99
N ILE A 99 -30.81 -5.62 18.36
CA ILE A 99 -30.29 -5.12 19.63
C ILE A 99 -31.22 -5.45 20.79
N TYR A 100 -32.53 -5.23 20.61
CA TYR A 100 -33.52 -5.24 21.70
C TYR A 100 -34.45 -6.45 21.69
N GLY A 101 -34.44 -7.23 20.60
CA GLY A 101 -35.37 -8.37 20.43
C GLY A 101 -36.83 -7.90 20.38
N ASP A 102 -37.71 -8.63 21.07
CA ASP A 102 -39.16 -8.39 21.10
C ASP A 102 -39.60 -7.14 21.87
N ARG A 103 -38.71 -6.48 22.61
CA ARG A 103 -38.99 -5.29 23.40
C ARG A 103 -38.06 -4.16 23.05
N MET A 104 -38.45 -3.33 22.10
CA MET A 104 -37.75 -2.13 21.70
C MET A 104 -38.16 -0.92 22.54
N PRO A 105 -37.29 0.08 22.82
CA PRO A 105 -37.68 1.33 23.37
C PRO A 105 -38.67 2.05 22.45
N CYS A 106 -39.73 2.62 23.00
CA CYS A 106 -40.66 3.48 22.29
C CYS A 106 -39.90 4.78 21.95
N CYS A 107 -39.80 5.08 20.65
CA CYS A 107 -39.03 6.22 20.20
C CYS A 107 -39.54 6.78 18.85
N THR A 108 -39.16 8.01 18.59
CA THR A 108 -39.29 8.63 17.26
C THR A 108 -37.89 8.91 16.72
N ILE A 109 -37.56 8.30 15.60
CA ILE A 109 -36.29 8.52 14.87
C ILE A 109 -36.65 9.28 13.61
N THR A 110 -36.14 10.50 13.47
CA THR A 110 -36.21 11.27 12.22
C THR A 110 -34.80 11.35 11.64
N ASP A 111 -34.60 10.78 10.47
CA ASP A 111 -33.26 10.45 10.01
C ASP A 111 -33.09 10.62 8.49
N TRP A 112 -31.88 11.03 8.11
CA TRP A 112 -31.44 11.25 6.72
C TRP A 112 -29.92 11.19 6.63
N PRO A 113 -29.34 10.77 5.48
CA PRO A 113 -27.89 10.77 5.31
C PRO A 113 -27.35 12.18 5.04
N ALA A 114 -26.13 12.46 5.51
CA ALA A 114 -25.39 13.65 5.13
C ALA A 114 -24.94 13.59 3.68
N TYR A 115 -24.42 12.45 3.24
CA TYR A 115 -23.99 12.20 1.88
C TYR A 115 -25.06 11.47 1.05
N LYS A 116 -25.30 11.95 -0.17
CA LYS A 116 -26.23 11.32 -1.10
C LYS A 116 -25.74 9.94 -1.55
N TYR A 117 -24.45 9.85 -1.90
CA TYR A 117 -23.80 8.63 -2.34
C TYR A 117 -22.85 8.13 -1.24
N ARG A 118 -23.04 6.89 -0.80
CA ARG A 118 -22.26 6.26 0.26
C ARG A 118 -21.82 4.90 -0.21
N GLY A 119 -20.53 4.74 -0.46
CA GLY A 119 -20.00 3.56 -1.11
C GLY A 119 -18.72 3.02 -0.52
N TRP A 120 -18.37 1.87 -1.00
CA TRP A 120 -17.10 1.22 -0.73
C TRP A 120 -16.50 0.67 -2.02
N MET A 121 -15.20 0.54 -2.02
CA MET A 121 -14.41 0.00 -3.11
C MET A 121 -13.51 -1.11 -2.60
N ASP A 122 -13.42 -2.21 -3.33
CA ASP A 122 -12.55 -3.35 -3.07
C ASP A 122 -11.61 -3.55 -4.26
N ASP A 123 -10.29 -3.58 -4.00
CA ASP A 123 -9.28 -3.75 -5.04
C ASP A 123 -9.17 -5.22 -5.43
N GLN A 124 -9.48 -5.53 -6.66
CA GLN A 124 -9.40 -6.86 -7.23
C GLN A 124 -8.36 -6.97 -8.36
N SER A 125 -7.61 -5.89 -8.61
CA SER A 125 -6.62 -5.86 -9.68
C SER A 125 -5.30 -6.52 -9.30
N ARG A 126 -4.98 -6.54 -8.00
CA ARG A 126 -3.63 -6.83 -7.54
C ARG A 126 -3.50 -8.11 -6.71
N GLY A 127 -4.58 -8.86 -6.53
CA GLY A 127 -4.49 -10.10 -5.74
C GLY A 127 -5.83 -10.74 -5.41
N PRO A 128 -6.29 -10.70 -4.15
CA PRO A 128 -7.48 -11.41 -3.72
C PRO A 128 -8.70 -11.04 -4.52
N VAL A 129 -9.40 -12.03 -5.04
CA VAL A 129 -10.71 -11.85 -5.67
C VAL A 129 -11.74 -12.63 -4.88
N PRO A 130 -12.69 -11.96 -4.22
CA PRO A 130 -13.68 -12.62 -3.38
C PRO A 130 -14.54 -13.61 -4.15
N HIS A 131 -14.73 -14.80 -3.58
CA HIS A 131 -15.66 -15.77 -4.12
C HIS A 131 -17.12 -15.32 -3.90
N ARG A 132 -18.05 -15.92 -4.65
CA ARG A 132 -19.46 -15.52 -4.68
C ARG A 132 -20.10 -15.40 -3.29
N ALA A 133 -19.86 -16.35 -2.40
CA ALA A 133 -20.48 -16.35 -1.06
C ALA A 133 -19.98 -15.16 -0.22
N PHE A 134 -18.71 -14.82 -0.34
CA PHE A 134 -18.14 -13.67 0.38
C PHE A 134 -18.64 -12.34 -0.21
N ARG A 135 -18.69 -12.18 -1.52
CA ARG A 135 -19.32 -11.00 -2.18
C ARG A 135 -20.74 -10.78 -1.68
N GLN A 136 -21.53 -11.86 -1.57
CA GLN A 136 -22.88 -11.78 -1.02
C GLN A 136 -22.89 -11.32 0.44
N ARG A 137 -21.96 -11.81 1.25
CA ARG A 137 -21.79 -11.39 2.65
C ARG A 137 -21.35 -9.93 2.74
N GLN A 138 -20.34 -9.49 1.97
CA GLN A 138 -19.92 -8.08 1.89
C GLN A 138 -21.13 -7.19 1.65
N TRP A 139 -21.88 -7.51 0.63
CA TRP A 139 -23.04 -6.75 0.22
C TRP A 139 -24.13 -6.69 1.31
N GLN A 140 -24.54 -7.82 1.81
CA GLN A 140 -25.57 -7.88 2.84
C GLN A 140 -25.19 -7.07 4.08
N THR A 141 -23.93 -7.18 4.52
CA THR A 141 -23.43 -6.47 5.70
C THR A 141 -23.37 -4.96 5.45
N LEU A 142 -22.80 -4.54 4.31
CA LEU A 142 -22.62 -3.12 4.02
C LEU A 142 -23.94 -2.44 3.64
N HIS A 143 -24.84 -3.15 2.97
CA HIS A 143 -26.21 -2.68 2.73
C HIS A 143 -26.96 -2.45 4.06
N ALA A 144 -26.80 -3.34 5.04
CA ALA A 144 -27.40 -3.15 6.37
C ALA A 144 -26.89 -1.89 7.10
N LEU A 145 -25.70 -1.40 6.71
CA LEU A 145 -25.12 -0.13 7.17
C LEU A 145 -25.55 1.08 6.33
N LYS A 146 -26.55 0.91 5.45
CA LYS A 146 -27.12 1.95 4.57
C LYS A 146 -26.13 2.47 3.49
N TYR A 147 -25.12 1.69 3.11
CA TYR A 147 -24.41 1.95 1.85
C TYR A 147 -25.39 1.79 0.68
N ASN A 148 -25.21 2.60 -0.35
CA ASN A 148 -26.10 2.60 -1.52
C ASN A 148 -25.37 2.45 -2.86
N PHE A 149 -24.07 2.23 -2.85
CA PHE A 149 -23.32 1.70 -3.99
C PHE A 149 -22.08 0.93 -3.54
N CYS A 150 -21.63 0.04 -4.40
CA CYS A 150 -20.33 -0.62 -4.30
C CYS A 150 -19.60 -0.54 -5.63
N ASN A 151 -18.29 -0.64 -5.59
CA ASN A 151 -17.50 -0.89 -6.78
C ASN A 151 -16.31 -1.79 -6.47
N TYR A 152 -15.91 -2.54 -7.50
CA TYR A 152 -14.67 -3.29 -7.48
C TYR A 152 -13.70 -2.60 -8.42
N TYR A 153 -12.52 -2.26 -7.88
CA TYR A 153 -11.46 -1.67 -8.67
C TYR A 153 -10.86 -2.76 -9.55
N THR A 154 -11.09 -2.64 -10.85
CA THR A 154 -10.73 -3.68 -11.79
C THR A 154 -9.90 -3.14 -12.95
N GLU A 155 -8.72 -3.69 -13.13
CA GLU A 155 -7.95 -3.53 -14.35
C GLU A 155 -8.38 -4.60 -15.37
N HIS A 156 -8.13 -5.86 -15.03
CA HIS A 156 -8.32 -7.03 -15.87
C HIS A 156 -9.34 -8.03 -15.30
N THR A 157 -9.62 -7.98 -14.00
CA THR A 157 -10.45 -8.96 -13.28
C THR A 157 -11.95 -8.86 -13.52
N LEU A 158 -12.44 -7.82 -14.20
CA LEU A 158 -13.82 -7.81 -14.70
C LEU A 158 -13.94 -8.79 -15.87
N TYR A 159 -14.54 -9.95 -15.59
CA TYR A 159 -14.70 -10.98 -16.62
C TYR A 159 -15.52 -10.48 -17.82
N GLN A 160 -14.98 -10.70 -19.01
CA GLN A 160 -15.55 -10.33 -20.29
C GLN A 160 -15.27 -11.43 -21.31
N GLU A 161 -16.31 -11.99 -21.94
CA GLU A 161 -16.15 -13.10 -22.92
C GLU A 161 -15.24 -12.75 -24.09
N GLU A 162 -15.20 -11.48 -24.51
CA GLU A 162 -14.36 -10.98 -25.59
C GLU A 162 -12.87 -10.93 -25.21
N PHE A 163 -12.55 -11.03 -23.91
CA PHE A 163 -11.19 -10.93 -23.38
C PHE A 163 -10.87 -12.07 -22.39
N PRO A 164 -10.93 -13.33 -22.83
CA PRO A 164 -10.75 -14.47 -21.94
C PRO A 164 -9.32 -14.55 -21.35
N ASP A 165 -8.36 -13.90 -22.00
CA ASP A 165 -6.97 -13.87 -21.53
C ASP A 165 -6.74 -12.87 -20.39
N LEU A 166 -7.67 -11.94 -20.14
CA LEU A 166 -7.54 -10.93 -19.11
C LEU A 166 -8.02 -11.40 -17.75
N ALA A 167 -9.12 -12.13 -17.70
CA ALA A 167 -9.73 -12.56 -16.44
C ALA A 167 -10.02 -14.07 -16.42
N PRO A 168 -9.78 -14.77 -15.31
CA PRO A 168 -10.09 -16.18 -15.19
C PRO A 168 -11.58 -16.47 -15.41
N ALA A 169 -11.87 -17.59 -16.06
CA ALA A 169 -13.23 -17.98 -16.44
C ALA A 169 -14.19 -18.12 -15.23
N TYR A 170 -13.68 -18.50 -14.04
CA TYR A 170 -14.52 -18.63 -12.84
C TYR A 170 -15.11 -17.29 -12.37
N LEU A 171 -14.53 -16.14 -12.77
CA LEU A 171 -15.08 -14.82 -12.47
C LEU A 171 -16.39 -14.54 -13.24
N ALA A 172 -16.70 -15.33 -14.27
CA ALA A 172 -17.99 -15.28 -14.98
C ALA A 172 -19.18 -15.53 -14.03
N ASP A 173 -18.99 -16.38 -13.02
CA ASP A 173 -20.02 -16.73 -12.04
C ASP A 173 -20.26 -15.64 -10.98
N CYS A 174 -19.40 -14.63 -10.94
CA CYS A 174 -19.56 -13.48 -10.03
C CYS A 174 -20.61 -12.52 -10.61
N THR A 175 -21.89 -12.78 -10.36
CA THR A 175 -23.00 -11.93 -10.82
C THR A 175 -22.88 -10.54 -10.17
N PRO A 176 -22.86 -9.45 -10.97
CA PRO A 176 -22.85 -8.10 -10.44
C PRO A 176 -24.07 -7.81 -9.55
N HIS A 177 -23.86 -6.98 -8.53
CA HIS A 177 -24.96 -6.53 -7.69
C HIS A 177 -25.75 -5.39 -8.39
N PRO A 178 -27.08 -5.24 -8.17
CA PRO A 178 -27.88 -4.17 -8.77
C PRO A 178 -27.36 -2.74 -8.48
N ASP A 179 -26.71 -2.53 -7.34
CA ASP A 179 -26.13 -1.23 -6.97
C ASP A 179 -24.58 -1.17 -7.22
N GLU A 180 -24.04 -2.13 -7.99
CA GLU A 180 -22.64 -2.12 -8.42
C GLU A 180 -22.39 -1.02 -9.45
N VAL A 181 -21.32 -0.26 -9.22
CA VAL A 181 -20.87 0.80 -10.11
C VAL A 181 -19.70 0.28 -10.95
N ILE A 182 -19.74 0.55 -12.26
CA ILE A 182 -18.62 0.19 -13.15
C ILE A 182 -17.39 0.98 -12.70
N ASN A 183 -16.30 0.24 -12.47
CA ASN A 183 -14.99 0.78 -12.20
C ASN A 183 -13.99 0.05 -13.08
N LEU A 184 -13.47 0.73 -14.10
CA LEU A 184 -12.60 0.14 -15.11
C LEU A 184 -11.41 1.06 -15.41
N GLN A 185 -10.21 0.50 -15.35
CA GLN A 185 -9.00 1.23 -15.72
C GLN A 185 -8.97 1.54 -17.22
N LEU A 186 -8.93 2.84 -17.56
CA LEU A 186 -8.87 3.27 -18.94
C LEU A 186 -7.54 3.94 -19.34
N PHE A 187 -6.65 4.30 -18.41
CA PHE A 187 -5.39 4.96 -18.75
C PHE A 187 -4.17 4.39 -18.04
N ALA A 188 -3.97 4.69 -16.75
CA ALA A 188 -2.86 4.17 -15.96
C ALA A 188 -3.25 2.87 -15.22
N HIS A 189 -2.32 2.31 -14.45
CA HIS A 189 -2.49 1.05 -13.73
C HIS A 189 -2.99 -0.09 -14.62
N ALA A 190 -2.44 -0.15 -15.85
CA ALA A 190 -2.76 -1.18 -16.85
C ALA A 190 -1.65 -2.24 -16.95
N GLU A 191 -0.88 -2.42 -15.87
CA GLU A 191 0.30 -3.27 -15.84
C GLU A 191 -0.01 -4.73 -16.17
N GLU A 192 -1.08 -5.27 -15.60
CA GLU A 192 -1.42 -6.68 -15.78
C GLU A 192 -1.88 -6.96 -17.22
N THR A 193 -2.67 -6.06 -17.78
CA THR A 193 -3.05 -6.12 -19.20
C THR A 193 -1.82 -5.97 -20.11
N LEU A 194 -0.96 -4.99 -19.84
CA LEU A 194 0.18 -4.66 -20.70
C LEU A 194 1.37 -5.63 -20.56
N LYS A 195 1.40 -6.50 -19.55
CA LYS A 195 2.33 -7.64 -19.45
C LYS A 195 2.04 -8.74 -20.46
N ILE A 196 0.78 -8.87 -20.90
CA ILE A 196 0.38 -9.89 -21.84
C ILE A 196 0.92 -9.53 -23.22
N PRO A 197 1.75 -10.38 -23.88
CA PRO A 197 2.42 -10.03 -25.13
C PRO A 197 1.48 -9.57 -26.25
N PHE A 198 0.26 -10.08 -26.27
CA PHE A 198 -0.77 -9.70 -27.25
C PHE A 198 -1.16 -8.22 -27.16
N TYR A 199 -1.12 -7.61 -25.95
CA TYR A 199 -1.51 -6.22 -25.72
C TYR A 199 -0.31 -5.27 -25.62
N GLU A 200 0.91 -5.74 -25.76
CA GLU A 200 2.12 -4.90 -25.66
C GLU A 200 2.15 -3.73 -26.64
N ASN A 201 1.50 -3.87 -27.80
CA ASN A 201 1.40 -2.80 -28.80
C ASN A 201 0.54 -1.60 -28.32
N LEU A 202 -0.27 -1.75 -27.28
CA LEU A 202 -1.10 -0.70 -26.70
C LEU A 202 -0.35 0.20 -25.71
N LYS A 203 0.84 -0.16 -25.34
CA LYS A 203 1.64 0.37 -24.26
C LYS A 203 2.37 1.66 -24.63
N ASP A 204 2.22 2.72 -23.84
CA ASP A 204 3.16 3.85 -23.77
C ASP A 204 4.31 3.51 -22.82
N SER A 205 4.01 3.33 -21.54
CA SER A 205 4.96 2.97 -20.48
C SER A 205 4.60 1.61 -19.88
N LYS A 206 5.26 1.22 -18.79
CA LYS A 206 4.94 -0.01 -18.06
C LYS A 206 3.46 -0.04 -17.61
N ALA A 207 2.91 1.10 -17.23
CA ALA A 207 1.61 1.22 -16.59
C ALA A 207 0.54 1.89 -17.48
N ASN A 208 0.92 2.64 -18.53
CA ASN A 208 0.01 3.50 -19.27
C ASN A 208 -0.25 3.02 -20.68
N TYR A 209 -1.50 3.13 -21.13
CA TYR A 209 -1.83 3.01 -22.55
C TYR A 209 -1.24 4.19 -23.35
N ASP A 210 -0.93 3.95 -24.63
CA ASP A 210 -0.43 4.98 -25.56
C ASP A 210 -1.56 5.86 -26.08
N PRO A 211 -1.70 7.13 -25.67
CA PRO A 211 -2.76 8.04 -26.10
C PRO A 211 -2.67 8.45 -27.57
N GLY A 212 -1.52 8.20 -28.21
CA GLY A 212 -1.30 8.42 -29.64
C GLY A 212 -1.71 7.26 -30.52
N ASN A 213 -1.94 6.08 -29.96
CA ASN A 213 -2.22 4.86 -30.71
C ASN A 213 -3.73 4.66 -30.93
N PRO A 214 -4.26 4.65 -32.18
CA PRO A 214 -5.67 4.39 -32.46
C PRO A 214 -6.17 3.04 -31.94
N ALA A 215 -5.32 2.00 -31.93
CA ALA A 215 -5.68 0.68 -31.45
C ALA A 215 -6.07 0.66 -29.95
N VAL A 216 -5.55 1.58 -29.17
CA VAL A 216 -5.95 1.77 -27.77
C VAL A 216 -7.44 2.10 -27.68
N TYR A 217 -7.92 3.02 -28.49
CA TYR A 217 -9.35 3.44 -28.44
C TYR A 217 -10.28 2.34 -28.95
N ASP A 218 -9.86 1.53 -29.92
CA ASP A 218 -10.63 0.38 -30.36
C ASP A 218 -10.68 -0.71 -29.29
N PHE A 219 -9.59 -0.94 -28.59
CA PHE A 219 -9.52 -1.84 -27.44
C PHE A 219 -10.43 -1.32 -26.30
N LEU A 220 -10.29 -0.07 -25.91
CA LEU A 220 -11.09 0.54 -24.83
C LEU A 220 -12.58 0.56 -25.15
N ARG A 221 -12.97 0.84 -26.40
CA ARG A 221 -14.38 0.77 -26.83
C ARG A 221 -14.99 -0.61 -26.55
N LYS A 222 -14.26 -1.68 -26.88
CA LYS A 222 -14.71 -3.06 -26.62
C LYS A 222 -14.79 -3.36 -25.13
N ARG A 223 -13.78 -2.93 -24.35
CA ARG A 223 -13.77 -3.09 -22.90
C ARG A 223 -14.92 -2.35 -22.21
N ILE A 224 -15.16 -1.11 -22.61
CA ILE A 224 -16.28 -0.29 -22.11
C ILE A 224 -17.61 -0.97 -22.44
N LYS A 225 -17.79 -1.46 -23.70
CA LYS A 225 -19.01 -2.16 -24.10
C LYS A 225 -19.25 -3.39 -23.23
N ALA A 226 -18.26 -4.24 -23.07
CA ALA A 226 -18.35 -5.45 -22.26
C ALA A 226 -18.65 -5.16 -20.78
N ALA A 227 -18.08 -4.08 -20.21
CA ALA A 227 -18.40 -3.63 -18.86
C ALA A 227 -19.86 -3.15 -18.73
N CYS A 228 -20.33 -2.37 -19.69
CA CYS A 228 -21.73 -1.92 -19.73
C CYS A 228 -22.72 -3.08 -19.93
N ASP A 229 -22.38 -4.07 -20.75
CA ASP A 229 -23.21 -5.27 -20.95
C ASP A 229 -23.30 -6.08 -19.64
N ARG A 230 -22.22 -6.14 -18.88
CA ARG A 230 -22.18 -6.87 -17.62
C ARG A 230 -22.89 -6.15 -16.47
N ILE A 231 -22.82 -4.81 -16.42
CA ILE A 231 -23.41 -3.98 -15.35
C ILE A 231 -24.31 -2.90 -16.01
N PRO A 232 -25.42 -3.31 -16.63
CA PRO A 232 -26.20 -2.43 -17.53
C PRO A 232 -26.92 -1.28 -16.82
N ASN A 233 -27.11 -1.38 -15.51
CA ASN A 233 -27.83 -0.38 -14.71
C ASN A 233 -26.89 0.48 -13.85
N SER A 234 -25.60 0.47 -14.10
CA SER A 234 -24.66 1.28 -13.34
C SER A 234 -24.99 2.77 -13.43
N PRO A 235 -25.20 3.47 -12.29
CA PRO A 235 -25.47 4.90 -12.30
C PRO A 235 -24.22 5.73 -12.59
N PHE A 236 -23.03 5.17 -12.41
CA PHE A 236 -21.74 5.81 -12.67
C PHE A 236 -20.84 4.88 -13.47
N PHE A 237 -19.93 5.48 -14.21
CA PHE A 237 -18.78 4.83 -14.82
C PHE A 237 -17.51 5.50 -14.27
N ILE A 238 -16.79 4.82 -13.41
CA ILE A 238 -15.51 5.29 -12.88
C ILE A 238 -14.43 4.88 -13.86
N ILE A 239 -13.82 5.87 -14.52
CA ILE A 239 -12.78 5.66 -15.54
C ILE A 239 -11.36 5.62 -14.97
N ASN A 240 -11.22 5.82 -13.65
CA ASN A 240 -9.97 5.92 -12.91
C ASN A 240 -9.05 7.03 -13.43
N CYS A 241 -7.98 6.74 -14.18
CA CYS A 241 -7.07 7.71 -14.81
C CYS A 241 -6.21 8.51 -13.83
N ASP A 242 -5.95 7.94 -12.66
CA ASP A 242 -5.04 8.41 -11.62
C ASP A 242 -3.59 8.08 -11.95
N GLU A 243 -2.67 8.70 -11.23
CA GLU A 243 -1.23 8.40 -11.18
C GLU A 243 -0.59 8.19 -12.57
N THR A 244 -0.91 9.08 -13.53
CA THR A 244 -0.41 9.01 -14.92
C THR A 244 0.96 9.67 -15.11
N GLU A 245 1.78 9.78 -14.07
CA GLU A 245 3.09 10.44 -14.09
C GLU A 245 4.07 9.84 -15.10
N GLN A 246 3.86 8.56 -15.49
CA GLN A 246 4.67 7.91 -16.53
C GLN A 246 4.25 8.27 -17.96
N LEU A 247 3.25 9.14 -18.14
CA LEU A 247 2.80 9.56 -19.48
C LEU A 247 3.93 10.22 -20.28
N GLY A 248 4.17 9.70 -21.47
CA GLY A 248 5.21 10.21 -22.37
C GLY A 248 6.64 9.74 -22.05
N THR A 249 6.77 8.71 -21.22
CA THR A 249 8.10 8.10 -20.96
C THR A 249 8.45 7.00 -21.95
N GLY A 250 7.48 6.57 -22.75
CA GLY A 250 7.62 5.55 -23.77
C GLY A 250 7.28 6.03 -25.18
N ARG A 251 6.32 5.35 -25.80
CA ARG A 251 5.93 5.61 -27.21
C ARG A 251 5.27 6.96 -27.41
N ALA A 252 4.54 7.47 -26.40
CA ALA A 252 3.89 8.77 -26.43
C ALA A 252 4.85 9.95 -26.23
N LYS A 253 6.14 9.70 -25.99
CA LYS A 253 7.12 10.77 -25.70
C LYS A 253 7.07 11.92 -26.71
N LYS A 254 7.09 11.61 -27.98
CA LYS A 254 7.02 12.64 -29.04
C LYS A 254 5.73 13.47 -28.96
N LEU A 255 4.59 12.81 -28.72
CA LEU A 255 3.29 13.48 -28.60
C LEU A 255 3.27 14.43 -27.40
N VAL A 256 3.85 14.00 -26.28
CA VAL A 256 3.94 14.79 -25.04
C VAL A 256 4.94 15.96 -25.22
N ASP A 257 6.07 15.73 -25.87
CA ASP A 257 7.05 16.79 -26.17
C ASP A 257 6.43 17.88 -27.06
N GLU A 258 5.55 17.53 -28.00
CA GLU A 258 4.89 18.46 -28.93
C GLU A 258 3.72 19.23 -28.29
N LYS A 259 2.93 18.60 -27.44
CA LYS A 259 1.66 19.16 -26.94
C LYS A 259 1.65 19.51 -25.44
N GLY A 260 2.60 18.98 -24.68
CA GLY A 260 2.56 18.99 -23.22
C GLY A 260 1.71 17.88 -22.61
N ALA A 261 2.13 17.36 -21.44
CA ALA A 261 1.47 16.24 -20.76
C ALA A 261 0.00 16.52 -20.40
N ASP A 262 -0.28 17.71 -19.83
CA ASP A 262 -1.63 18.13 -19.44
C ASP A 262 -2.62 18.10 -20.63
N ARG A 263 -2.18 18.59 -21.78
CA ARG A 263 -3.01 18.59 -22.99
C ARG A 263 -3.25 17.21 -23.52
N VAL A 264 -2.23 16.34 -23.53
CA VAL A 264 -2.36 14.95 -23.96
C VAL A 264 -3.29 14.19 -23.03
N TYR A 265 -3.17 14.41 -21.72
CA TYR A 265 -4.06 13.84 -20.71
C TYR A 265 -5.52 14.25 -20.94
N VAL A 266 -5.79 15.56 -21.04
CA VAL A 266 -7.15 16.08 -21.28
C VAL A 266 -7.75 15.55 -22.59
N ASP A 267 -6.96 15.52 -23.67
CA ASP A 267 -7.42 14.99 -24.97
C ASP A 267 -7.77 13.50 -24.87
N PHE A 268 -7.00 12.73 -24.08
CA PHE A 268 -7.26 11.31 -23.85
C PHE A 268 -8.55 11.10 -23.03
N ILE A 269 -8.71 11.81 -21.92
CA ILE A 269 -9.91 11.73 -21.08
C ILE A 269 -11.16 12.08 -21.89
N ASN A 270 -11.14 13.16 -22.68
CA ASN A 270 -12.27 13.54 -23.52
C ASN A 270 -12.64 12.45 -24.54
N LYS A 271 -11.65 11.72 -25.08
CA LYS A 271 -11.92 10.56 -25.94
C LYS A 271 -12.53 9.38 -25.17
N CYS A 272 -12.04 9.09 -23.96
CA CYS A 272 -12.64 8.05 -23.10
C CYS A 272 -14.09 8.37 -22.76
N VAL A 273 -14.38 9.64 -22.39
CA VAL A 273 -15.74 10.12 -22.15
C VAL A 273 -16.63 9.90 -23.37
N ALA A 274 -16.15 10.29 -24.56
CA ALA A 274 -16.88 10.10 -25.81
C ALA A 274 -17.17 8.62 -26.11
N LEU A 275 -16.22 7.71 -25.79
CA LEU A 275 -16.42 6.27 -25.94
C LEU A 275 -17.50 5.73 -24.99
N VAL A 276 -17.48 6.16 -23.71
CA VAL A 276 -18.52 5.76 -22.74
C VAL A 276 -19.91 6.25 -23.19
N ASP A 277 -19.99 7.49 -23.67
CA ASP A 277 -21.26 8.06 -24.19
C ASP A 277 -21.75 7.36 -25.45
N GLU A 278 -20.84 7.02 -26.37
CA GLU A 278 -21.14 6.29 -27.60
C GLU A 278 -21.74 4.92 -27.28
N VAL A 279 -21.06 4.14 -26.44
CA VAL A 279 -21.49 2.80 -26.03
C VAL A 279 -22.81 2.85 -25.25
N GLY A 280 -22.93 3.74 -24.27
CA GLY A 280 -24.16 3.86 -23.47
C GLY A 280 -25.40 4.26 -24.28
N ARG A 281 -25.23 5.01 -25.38
CA ARG A 281 -26.32 5.34 -26.32
C ARG A 281 -26.67 4.18 -27.25
N GLY A 282 -25.66 3.41 -27.67
CA GLY A 282 -25.83 2.25 -28.54
C GLY A 282 -26.69 1.15 -27.91
N GLN A 283 -26.41 0.80 -26.68
CA GLN A 283 -27.15 -0.22 -25.93
C GLN A 283 -28.65 0.07 -25.79
N ARG A 284 -29.02 1.36 -25.62
CA ARG A 284 -30.44 1.76 -25.52
C ARG A 284 -31.21 1.63 -26.81
N ALA A 285 -30.51 1.78 -27.94
CA ALA A 285 -31.11 1.60 -29.24
C ALA A 285 -31.43 0.11 -29.52
N GLU A 286 -30.60 -0.79 -29.02
CA GLU A 286 -30.74 -2.24 -29.18
C GLU A 286 -31.79 -2.84 -28.22
N ASP A 287 -31.88 -2.37 -26.96
CA ASP A 287 -32.79 -2.88 -25.93
C ASP A 287 -34.25 -2.46 -26.12
N GLY A 288 -34.57 -1.52 -27.02
CA GLY A 288 -35.92 -1.02 -27.20
C GLY A 288 -36.56 -0.38 -25.95
N SER A 289 -35.80 -0.23 -24.86
CA SER A 289 -36.26 0.26 -23.55
C SER A 289 -36.36 1.78 -23.51
N ARG A 290 -37.25 2.34 -24.36
CA ARG A 290 -37.65 3.74 -24.19
C ARG A 290 -38.52 3.84 -22.93
N GLY A 291 -37.89 4.11 -21.78
CA GLY A 291 -38.58 4.73 -20.66
C GLY A 291 -39.26 3.80 -19.63
N GLN A 292 -38.94 2.52 -19.53
CA GLN A 292 -39.40 1.70 -18.40
C GLN A 292 -38.25 1.46 -17.41
N ALA A 293 -38.30 2.19 -16.29
CA ALA A 293 -37.45 1.88 -15.15
C ALA A 293 -37.82 0.49 -14.59
N LEU A 294 -36.82 -0.37 -14.43
CA LEU A 294 -37.01 -1.61 -13.64
C LEU A 294 -37.35 -1.22 -12.19
N PRO A 295 -38.29 -1.93 -11.53
CA PRO A 295 -38.75 -1.55 -10.18
C PRO A 295 -37.71 -1.58 -9.08
N THR A 296 -36.48 -2.01 -9.37
CA THR A 296 -35.39 -2.22 -8.42
C THR A 296 -34.26 -1.20 -8.53
N THR A 297 -34.27 -0.31 -9.54
CA THR A 297 -33.20 0.68 -9.71
C THR A 297 -33.65 2.06 -9.24
N HIS A 298 -32.92 2.63 -8.29
CA HIS A 298 -33.19 3.96 -7.69
C HIS A 298 -32.82 5.13 -8.62
N TYR A 299 -32.26 4.86 -9.79
CA TYR A 299 -31.80 5.86 -10.75
C TYR A 299 -32.53 5.73 -12.08
N PRO A 300 -33.03 6.83 -12.66
CA PRO A 300 -33.59 6.78 -14.00
C PRO A 300 -32.48 6.39 -15.00
N LEU A 301 -32.82 5.52 -15.96
CA LEU A 301 -31.95 5.06 -17.04
C LEU A 301 -31.47 6.23 -17.91
N SER A 302 -30.48 6.98 -17.40
CA SER A 302 -29.68 7.96 -18.13
C SER A 302 -28.29 7.37 -18.43
N THR A 303 -27.55 7.90 -19.40
CA THR A 303 -26.15 7.55 -19.60
C THR A 303 -25.44 7.60 -18.23
N PRO A 304 -24.61 6.62 -17.85
CA PRO A 304 -23.95 6.64 -16.55
C PRO A 304 -23.17 7.94 -16.41
N ARG A 305 -23.24 8.58 -15.24
CA ARG A 305 -22.39 9.73 -14.95
C ARG A 305 -20.95 9.27 -14.90
N ILE A 306 -20.06 10.02 -15.51
CA ILE A 306 -18.64 9.66 -15.50
C ILE A 306 -18.00 10.20 -14.24
N ALA A 307 -17.24 9.36 -13.55
CA ALA A 307 -16.42 9.73 -12.43
C ALA A 307 -14.96 9.33 -12.70
N MET A 308 -14.01 10.08 -12.10
CA MET A 308 -12.58 9.79 -12.19
C MET A 308 -11.86 10.23 -10.92
N TRP A 309 -10.71 9.65 -10.66
CA TRP A 309 -9.82 10.14 -9.60
C TRP A 309 -9.32 11.55 -9.94
N GLY A 310 -9.20 12.38 -8.92
CA GLY A 310 -8.98 13.81 -9.10
C GLY A 310 -7.54 14.29 -8.92
N ASP A 311 -6.60 13.43 -8.59
CA ASP A 311 -5.21 13.75 -8.23
C ASP A 311 -4.46 14.52 -9.33
N ILE A 312 -4.58 14.10 -10.58
CA ILE A 312 -3.91 14.74 -11.72
C ILE A 312 -4.50 16.14 -11.99
N VAL A 313 -5.83 16.26 -12.06
CA VAL A 313 -6.47 17.54 -12.37
C VAL A 313 -6.42 18.53 -11.20
N ALA A 314 -6.28 18.06 -9.97
CA ALA A 314 -6.10 18.93 -8.80
C ALA A 314 -4.77 19.69 -8.83
N LYS A 315 -3.71 19.09 -9.43
CA LYS A 315 -2.40 19.74 -9.62
C LYS A 315 -2.49 20.94 -10.57
N ASN A 316 -3.38 20.88 -11.58
CA ASN A 316 -3.64 21.97 -12.52
C ASN A 316 -5.14 22.13 -12.79
N PRO A 317 -5.86 22.95 -12.00
CA PRO A 317 -7.32 23.12 -12.13
C PRO A 317 -7.81 23.63 -13.49
N GLU A 318 -6.93 24.21 -14.32
CA GLU A 318 -7.30 24.61 -15.70
C GLU A 318 -7.65 23.41 -16.58
N MET A 319 -7.17 22.21 -16.24
CA MET A 319 -7.52 20.96 -16.92
C MET A 319 -9.01 20.64 -16.72
N MET A 320 -9.56 20.86 -15.51
CA MET A 320 -10.98 20.64 -15.22
C MET A 320 -11.92 21.46 -16.09
N ARG A 321 -11.49 22.68 -16.50
CA ARG A 321 -12.28 23.53 -17.40
C ARG A 321 -12.40 23.00 -18.82
N GLN A 322 -11.50 22.10 -19.22
CA GLN A 322 -11.46 21.49 -20.55
C GLN A 322 -12.12 20.12 -20.59
N LEU A 323 -12.59 19.63 -19.45
CA LEU A 323 -13.31 18.38 -19.27
C LEU A 323 -14.82 18.66 -19.10
N PRO A 324 -15.71 17.67 -19.26
CA PRO A 324 -17.14 17.83 -19.06
C PRO A 324 -17.48 18.39 -17.67
N LYS A 325 -18.42 19.35 -17.63
CA LYS A 325 -18.79 20.03 -16.37
C LYS A 325 -19.54 19.16 -15.37
N ASP A 326 -20.21 18.13 -15.85
CA ASP A 326 -20.96 17.15 -15.06
C ASP A 326 -20.12 15.95 -14.65
N MET A 327 -18.82 15.90 -15.01
CA MET A 327 -17.89 14.90 -14.55
C MET A 327 -17.71 14.98 -13.04
N THR A 328 -17.81 13.85 -12.36
CA THR A 328 -17.61 13.75 -10.92
C THR A 328 -16.14 13.43 -10.63
N TYR A 329 -15.49 14.26 -9.82
CA TYR A 329 -14.12 14.01 -9.38
C TYR A 329 -14.11 13.32 -8.04
N ILE A 330 -13.28 12.28 -7.87
CA ILE A 330 -13.10 11.56 -6.62
C ILE A 330 -11.77 12.03 -6.02
N MET A 331 -11.85 12.84 -4.96
CA MET A 331 -10.70 13.32 -4.22
C MET A 331 -10.35 12.30 -3.15
N TRP A 332 -9.15 11.78 -3.20
CA TRP A 332 -8.65 10.80 -2.24
C TRP A 332 -7.54 11.35 -1.35
N ALA A 333 -7.53 10.96 -0.10
CA ALA A 333 -6.47 11.25 0.85
C ALA A 333 -6.52 10.26 2.02
N TYR A 334 -5.39 9.72 2.40
CA TYR A 334 -5.31 8.57 3.32
C TYR A 334 -4.58 8.87 4.63
N GLU A 335 -3.94 10.05 4.74
CA GLU A 335 -3.21 10.43 5.95
C GLU A 335 -4.16 10.91 7.06
N PRO A 336 -3.85 10.63 8.36
CA PRO A 336 -4.68 11.03 9.48
C PRO A 336 -4.45 12.50 9.90
N ILE A 337 -4.70 13.45 8.99
CA ILE A 337 -4.51 14.89 9.22
C ILE A 337 -5.77 15.55 9.80
N ASP A 338 -5.61 16.77 10.33
CA ASP A 338 -6.71 17.50 10.99
C ASP A 338 -7.70 18.12 10.02
N SER A 339 -7.28 18.51 8.81
CA SER A 339 -8.15 19.11 7.80
C SER A 339 -7.70 18.80 6.38
N PHE A 340 -8.68 18.48 5.53
CA PHE A 340 -8.52 18.16 4.12
C PHE A 340 -9.02 19.27 3.19
N ARG A 341 -9.43 20.43 3.73
CA ARG A 341 -10.05 21.50 2.95
C ARG A 341 -9.14 22.03 1.84
N HIS A 342 -7.83 22.02 2.03
CA HIS A 342 -6.88 22.44 1.00
C HIS A 342 -6.85 21.48 -0.21
N LEU A 343 -7.05 20.18 0.00
CA LEU A 343 -7.14 19.17 -1.07
C LEU A 343 -8.51 19.20 -1.76
N ILE A 344 -9.57 19.58 -1.04
CA ILE A 344 -10.94 19.71 -1.56
C ILE A 344 -11.12 20.99 -2.39
N ALA A 345 -10.39 22.04 -2.03
CA ALA A 345 -10.55 23.39 -2.60
C ALA A 345 -10.49 23.44 -4.15
N PRO A 346 -9.62 22.72 -4.87
CA PRO A 346 -9.61 22.73 -6.33
C PRO A 346 -10.96 22.36 -6.95
N PHE A 347 -11.62 21.32 -6.46
CA PHE A 347 -12.90 20.83 -6.98
C PHE A 347 -14.05 21.76 -6.63
N LYS A 348 -14.14 22.17 -5.37
CA LYS A 348 -15.14 23.13 -4.89
C LYS A 348 -15.09 24.45 -5.67
N ASN A 349 -13.88 25.01 -5.86
CA ASN A 349 -13.71 26.31 -6.51
C ASN A 349 -14.04 26.28 -8.01
N GLN A 350 -13.91 25.15 -8.67
CA GLN A 350 -14.32 24.96 -10.06
C GLN A 350 -15.83 24.69 -10.20
N GLY A 351 -16.51 24.30 -9.12
CA GLY A 351 -17.94 24.03 -9.11
C GLY A 351 -18.33 22.67 -9.73
N ASN A 352 -17.38 21.75 -9.89
CA ASN A 352 -17.65 20.42 -10.38
C ASN A 352 -18.24 19.53 -9.26
N PRO A 353 -19.09 18.55 -9.59
CA PRO A 353 -19.46 17.50 -8.64
C PRO A 353 -18.23 16.76 -8.16
N PHE A 354 -18.15 16.48 -6.87
CA PHE A 354 -17.04 15.71 -6.35
C PHE A 354 -17.45 14.79 -5.18
N TRP A 355 -16.68 13.75 -4.99
CA TRP A 355 -16.73 12.82 -3.85
C TRP A 355 -15.42 12.89 -3.08
N VAL A 356 -15.46 12.41 -1.85
CA VAL A 356 -14.27 12.21 -1.02
C VAL A 356 -14.07 10.72 -0.76
N ALA A 357 -12.83 10.26 -0.89
CA ALA A 357 -12.46 8.86 -0.71
C ALA A 357 -11.40 8.72 0.39
N ALA A 358 -11.77 8.07 1.48
CA ALA A 358 -10.90 7.66 2.56
C ALA A 358 -10.38 6.22 2.34
N SER A 359 -9.44 5.74 3.16
CA SER A 359 -8.92 4.37 3.08
C SER A 359 -9.09 3.61 4.38
N THR A 360 -9.25 2.30 4.28
CA THR A 360 -9.11 1.34 5.39
C THR A 360 -7.69 1.30 5.95
N GLY A 361 -6.70 1.78 5.20
CA GLY A 361 -5.31 1.93 5.64
C GLY A 361 -4.50 0.64 5.68
N HIS A 362 -4.85 -0.37 4.86
CA HIS A 362 -4.12 -1.64 4.81
C HIS A 362 -3.52 -2.01 3.44
N SER A 363 -3.36 -1.06 2.53
CA SER A 363 -2.96 -1.29 1.13
C SER A 363 -1.69 -2.13 0.92
N ALA A 364 -0.70 -2.00 1.79
CA ALA A 364 0.53 -2.79 1.76
C ALA A 364 0.76 -3.53 3.09
N THR A 365 -0.29 -3.69 3.88
CA THR A 365 -0.25 -4.29 5.21
C THR A 365 -1.42 -5.25 5.39
N MET A 366 -1.23 -6.26 6.22
CA MET A 366 -2.26 -7.26 6.51
C MET A 366 -3.41 -6.75 7.36
N THR A 367 -3.29 -5.57 7.96
CA THR A 367 -4.23 -5.14 9.00
C THR A 367 -4.52 -3.66 8.91
N SER A 368 -5.82 -3.34 8.86
CA SER A 368 -6.32 -1.98 9.06
C SER A 368 -6.03 -1.51 10.49
N THR A 369 -5.54 -0.28 10.65
CA THR A 369 -5.17 0.27 11.96
C THR A 369 -6.09 1.39 12.39
N PRO A 370 -6.82 1.26 13.52
CA PRO A 370 -7.69 2.31 14.03
C PRO A 370 -7.01 3.66 14.18
N GLN A 371 -5.75 3.68 14.62
CA GLN A 371 -4.95 4.89 14.77
C GLN A 371 -4.84 5.72 13.49
N ARG A 372 -4.95 5.09 12.33
CA ARG A 372 -4.89 5.75 11.02
C ARG A 372 -6.28 6.10 10.50
N TYR A 373 -7.15 5.10 10.30
CA TYR A 373 -8.40 5.31 9.59
C TYR A 373 -9.47 6.05 10.40
N ILE A 374 -9.49 5.95 11.74
CA ILE A 374 -10.48 6.66 12.56
C ILE A 374 -10.42 8.17 12.29
N LYS A 375 -9.24 8.75 12.34
CA LYS A 375 -9.04 10.18 12.12
C LYS A 375 -9.18 10.55 10.65
N ASN A 376 -8.61 9.75 9.74
CA ASN A 376 -8.69 9.98 8.30
C ASN A 376 -10.15 10.07 7.84
N ILE A 377 -10.94 9.03 8.08
CA ILE A 377 -12.35 8.96 7.66
C ILE A 377 -13.18 10.09 8.28
N ALA A 378 -13.06 10.30 9.60
CA ALA A 378 -13.87 11.29 10.30
C ALA A 378 -13.63 12.72 9.79
N HIS A 379 -12.37 13.12 9.65
CA HIS A 379 -12.02 14.48 9.22
C HIS A 379 -12.25 14.69 7.74
N LEU A 380 -11.93 13.71 6.89
CA LEU A 380 -12.17 13.81 5.47
C LEU A 380 -13.67 13.92 5.15
N TYR A 381 -14.50 13.09 5.79
CA TYR A 381 -15.95 13.13 5.57
C TYR A 381 -16.59 14.36 6.20
N ARG A 382 -16.10 14.87 7.32
CA ARG A 382 -16.51 16.15 7.87
C ARG A 382 -16.25 17.29 6.89
N ASP A 383 -15.02 17.39 6.39
CA ASP A 383 -14.62 18.51 5.53
C ASP A 383 -15.28 18.41 4.14
N GLY A 384 -15.37 17.19 3.58
CA GLY A 384 -16.10 16.95 2.33
C GLY A 384 -17.56 17.37 2.42
N HIS A 385 -18.28 17.00 3.49
CA HIS A 385 -19.67 17.40 3.69
C HIS A 385 -19.82 18.91 3.81
N ARG A 386 -18.97 19.57 4.60
CA ARG A 386 -18.98 21.04 4.77
C ARG A 386 -18.72 21.79 3.46
N ASP A 387 -17.91 21.22 2.60
CA ASP A 387 -17.52 21.84 1.34
C ASP A 387 -18.34 21.35 0.13
N GLY A 388 -19.37 20.53 0.36
CA GLY A 388 -20.41 20.20 -0.63
C GLY A 388 -20.14 18.94 -1.46
N ALA A 389 -19.30 18.01 -1.00
CA ALA A 389 -19.16 16.72 -1.63
C ALA A 389 -20.49 15.96 -1.67
N GLU A 390 -20.85 15.40 -2.83
CA GLU A 390 -22.07 14.62 -3.00
C GLU A 390 -21.93 13.19 -2.49
N GLY A 391 -20.72 12.64 -2.48
CA GLY A 391 -20.43 11.25 -2.13
C GLY A 391 -19.26 11.08 -1.18
N ALA A 392 -19.33 10.00 -0.41
CA ALA A 392 -18.27 9.48 0.44
C ALA A 392 -18.03 8.02 0.12
N MET A 393 -16.79 7.65 -0.13
CA MET A 393 -16.36 6.30 -0.48
C MET A 393 -15.22 5.84 0.41
N LEU A 394 -15.28 4.59 0.88
CA LEU A 394 -14.16 3.97 1.57
C LEU A 394 -13.43 3.03 0.62
N THR A 395 -12.12 3.18 0.48
CA THR A 395 -11.29 2.33 -0.38
C THR A 395 -10.57 1.26 0.43
N CYS A 396 -10.58 0.03 -0.11
CA CYS A 396 -9.78 -1.10 0.36
C CYS A 396 -8.78 -1.43 -0.73
N TRP A 397 -7.58 -0.85 -0.65
CA TRP A 397 -6.49 -1.12 -1.58
C TRP A 397 -5.72 -2.37 -1.20
N ASP A 398 -5.17 -3.04 -2.19
CA ASP A 398 -4.34 -4.23 -2.03
C ASP A 398 -3.09 -4.18 -2.92
N ASP A 399 -2.21 -3.21 -2.64
CA ASP A 399 -1.04 -2.90 -3.48
C ASP A 399 -0.03 -4.05 -3.60
N ASN A 400 -0.07 -5.03 -2.70
CA ASN A 400 0.87 -6.16 -2.69
C ASN A 400 0.21 -7.54 -2.84
N GLY A 401 -1.09 -7.60 -3.03
CA GLY A 401 -1.84 -8.84 -3.24
C GLY A 401 -2.09 -9.68 -2.00
N GLU A 402 -1.95 -9.12 -0.80
CA GLU A 402 -2.06 -9.86 0.46
C GLU A 402 -3.18 -9.37 1.39
N ALA A 403 -3.76 -8.20 1.14
CA ALA A 403 -4.77 -7.64 2.01
C ALA A 403 -6.07 -8.45 1.94
N LEU A 404 -6.66 -8.73 3.10
CA LEU A 404 -7.89 -9.48 3.22
C LEU A 404 -9.02 -8.55 3.66
N PHE A 405 -10.13 -8.54 2.91
CA PHE A 405 -11.24 -7.63 3.16
C PHE A 405 -11.88 -7.81 4.56
N ASP A 406 -11.97 -9.05 5.04
CA ASP A 406 -12.58 -9.38 6.35
C ASP A 406 -11.91 -8.65 7.53
N ASN A 407 -10.68 -8.16 7.30
CA ASN A 407 -9.97 -7.32 8.25
C ASN A 407 -10.42 -5.85 8.27
N SER A 408 -11.24 -5.42 7.33
CA SER A 408 -11.64 -4.01 7.19
C SER A 408 -12.98 -3.66 7.89
N TRP A 409 -13.70 -4.64 8.46
CA TRP A 409 -15.07 -4.41 8.94
C TRP A 409 -15.22 -3.25 9.90
N HIS A 410 -14.31 -3.09 10.87
CA HIS A 410 -14.41 -1.97 11.81
C HIS A 410 -14.30 -0.61 11.08
N ALA A 411 -13.40 -0.50 10.10
CA ALA A 411 -13.27 0.70 9.26
C ALA A 411 -14.51 0.92 8.39
N GLN A 412 -15.11 -0.16 7.84
CA GLN A 412 -16.34 -0.09 7.04
C GLN A 412 -17.53 0.43 7.86
N TYR A 413 -17.71 -0.07 9.09
CA TYR A 413 -18.76 0.42 10.00
C TYR A 413 -18.53 1.88 10.39
N TRP A 414 -17.26 2.26 10.66
CA TRP A 414 -16.91 3.65 10.97
C TRP A 414 -17.15 4.60 9.79
N ALA A 415 -16.81 4.19 8.58
CA ALA A 415 -17.09 4.99 7.39
C ALA A 415 -18.59 5.16 7.13
N ALA A 416 -19.40 4.11 7.36
CA ALA A 416 -20.86 4.22 7.30
C ALA A 416 -21.40 5.23 8.32
N GLU A 417 -20.89 5.19 9.57
CA GLU A 417 -21.21 6.14 10.64
C GLU A 417 -20.92 7.58 10.20
N MET A 418 -19.73 7.84 9.70
CA MET A 418 -19.27 9.17 9.30
C MET A 418 -19.89 9.66 7.98
N ALA A 419 -20.20 8.79 7.04
CA ALA A 419 -20.89 9.16 5.81
C ALA A 419 -22.38 9.50 6.04
N TRP A 420 -22.99 8.91 7.06
CA TRP A 420 -24.36 9.17 7.45
C TRP A 420 -24.49 10.40 8.32
N ASN A 421 -23.67 10.50 9.34
CA ASN A 421 -23.73 11.55 10.37
C ASN A 421 -22.30 12.00 10.75
N PRO A 422 -21.65 12.83 9.89
CA PRO A 422 -20.28 13.27 10.10
C PRO A 422 -20.14 14.18 11.34
N LEU A 423 -18.91 14.38 11.79
CA LEU A 423 -18.58 15.32 12.85
C LEU A 423 -19.11 16.72 12.52
N LYS A 424 -19.61 17.43 13.52
CA LYS A 424 -20.19 18.77 13.38
C LYS A 424 -19.17 19.87 13.61
N THR A 425 -18.12 19.61 14.39
CA THR A 425 -17.11 20.59 14.79
C THR A 425 -15.70 20.11 14.45
N ASP A 426 -14.69 20.94 14.71
CA ASP A 426 -13.27 20.60 14.65
C ASP A 426 -12.72 20.23 16.04
N ASP A 427 -13.60 20.12 17.05
CA ASP A 427 -13.22 19.80 18.42
C ASP A 427 -12.76 18.32 18.50
N PRO A 428 -11.51 18.04 18.89
CA PRO A 428 -11.01 16.67 19.07
C PRO A 428 -11.83 15.84 20.08
N GLU A 429 -12.51 16.48 21.02
CA GLU A 429 -13.34 15.77 22.01
C GLU A 429 -14.62 15.20 21.37
N GLU A 430 -15.16 15.84 20.33
CA GLU A 430 -16.27 15.26 19.56
C GLU A 430 -15.84 13.95 18.90
N LEU A 431 -14.68 13.90 18.25
CA LEU A 431 -14.15 12.69 17.66
C LEU A 431 -13.98 11.58 18.70
N LYS A 432 -13.33 11.88 19.83
CA LYS A 432 -13.12 10.90 20.91
C LYS A 432 -14.44 10.37 21.49
N GLN A 433 -15.44 11.22 21.65
CA GLN A 433 -16.75 10.82 22.15
C GLN A 433 -17.48 9.93 21.14
N ARG A 434 -17.45 10.29 19.84
CA ARG A 434 -18.07 9.52 18.77
C ARG A 434 -17.39 8.15 18.62
N GLU A 435 -16.07 8.09 18.67
CA GLU A 435 -15.30 6.86 18.62
C GLU A 435 -15.65 5.91 19.78
N ARG A 436 -15.70 6.40 21.01
CA ARG A 436 -16.12 5.59 22.17
C ARG A 436 -17.53 5.03 21.99
N GLN A 437 -18.49 5.89 21.63
CA GLN A 437 -19.87 5.46 21.40
C GLN A 437 -19.97 4.47 20.25
N PHE A 438 -19.25 4.72 19.16
CA PHE A 438 -19.20 3.84 18.00
C PHE A 438 -18.64 2.46 18.38
N ASN A 439 -17.52 2.39 19.09
CA ASN A 439 -16.92 1.14 19.53
C ASN A 439 -17.86 0.30 20.37
N GLU A 440 -18.60 0.91 21.31
CA GLU A 440 -19.63 0.21 22.10
C GLU A 440 -20.76 -0.35 21.21
N ASN A 441 -21.22 0.42 20.22
CA ASN A 441 -22.26 0.02 19.29
C ASN A 441 -21.77 -1.08 18.34
N TYR A 442 -20.57 -0.93 17.80
CA TYR A 442 -19.93 -1.91 16.91
C TYR A 442 -19.78 -3.27 17.62
N GLU A 443 -19.26 -3.28 18.83
CA GLU A 443 -19.09 -4.53 19.59
C GLU A 443 -20.43 -5.26 19.82
N ARG A 444 -21.50 -4.53 20.09
CA ARG A 444 -22.82 -5.14 20.28
C ARG A 444 -23.41 -5.68 18.98
N LEU A 445 -23.26 -4.93 17.88
CA LEU A 445 -23.81 -5.32 16.57
C LEU A 445 -22.98 -6.42 15.90
N PHE A 446 -21.66 -6.28 15.92
CA PHE A 446 -20.76 -7.17 15.18
C PHE A 446 -20.41 -8.43 15.99
N TYR A 447 -19.97 -8.27 17.23
CA TYR A 447 -19.57 -9.40 18.08
C TYR A 447 -20.68 -9.93 19.01
N GLY A 448 -21.77 -9.22 19.16
CA GLY A 448 -22.83 -9.57 20.12
C GLY A 448 -22.40 -9.44 21.60
N SER A 449 -21.23 -8.90 21.89
CA SER A 449 -20.65 -8.75 23.22
C SER A 449 -19.68 -7.58 23.24
N THR A 450 -19.31 -7.06 24.42
CA THR A 450 -18.40 -5.94 24.61
C THR A 450 -16.97 -6.41 24.94
N GLY A 451 -15.97 -5.52 24.76
CA GLY A 451 -14.56 -5.75 25.13
C GLY A 451 -13.74 -6.48 24.08
N LYS A 452 -14.18 -6.52 22.81
CA LYS A 452 -13.51 -7.22 21.70
C LYS A 452 -12.69 -6.30 20.79
N VAL A 453 -13.09 -5.04 20.68
CA VAL A 453 -12.39 -4.03 19.86
C VAL A 453 -11.01 -3.70 20.42
N LYS A 454 -10.79 -3.87 21.73
CA LYS A 454 -9.49 -3.62 22.37
C LYS A 454 -8.32 -4.31 21.67
N ASP A 455 -8.53 -5.52 21.13
CA ASP A 455 -7.49 -6.29 20.44
C ASP A 455 -7.03 -5.58 19.16
N LEU A 456 -7.98 -5.02 18.39
CA LEU A 456 -7.65 -4.24 17.16
C LEU A 456 -6.83 -2.99 17.50
N TYR A 457 -7.19 -2.29 18.58
CA TYR A 457 -6.47 -1.11 19.02
C TYR A 457 -5.08 -1.44 19.59
N ALA A 458 -4.93 -2.55 20.29
CA ALA A 458 -3.64 -3.00 20.81
C ALA A 458 -2.68 -3.35 19.66
N VAL A 459 -3.14 -4.13 18.69
CA VAL A 459 -2.34 -4.47 17.49
C VAL A 459 -2.02 -3.22 16.68
N GLY A 460 -2.99 -2.32 16.47
CA GLY A 460 -2.77 -1.06 15.80
C GLY A 460 -1.74 -0.19 16.51
N ALA A 461 -1.77 -0.09 17.84
CA ALA A 461 -0.79 0.64 18.62
C ALA A 461 0.63 0.04 18.50
N LEU A 462 0.73 -1.30 18.46
CA LEU A 462 1.98 -1.99 18.24
C LEU A 462 2.55 -1.65 16.85
N MET A 463 1.74 -1.67 15.80
CA MET A 463 2.18 -1.32 14.43
C MET A 463 2.65 0.12 14.31
N TYR A 464 2.14 1.04 15.15
CA TYR A 464 2.60 2.44 15.22
C TYR A 464 3.75 2.67 16.20
N ASN A 465 4.23 1.62 16.87
CA ASN A 465 5.39 1.75 17.76
C ASN A 465 6.65 1.93 16.91
N PRO A 466 7.45 3.00 17.13
CA PRO A 466 8.66 3.25 16.35
C PRO A 466 9.69 2.11 16.40
N THR A 467 9.71 1.33 17.49
CA THR A 467 10.62 0.18 17.63
C THR A 467 10.22 -0.98 16.72
N VAL A 468 8.92 -1.20 16.52
CA VAL A 468 8.41 -2.18 15.55
C VAL A 468 8.69 -1.70 14.13
N GLY A 469 8.52 -0.40 13.87
CA GLY A 469 8.80 0.21 12.57
C GLY A 469 7.98 -0.44 11.47
N ASP A 470 8.66 -0.94 10.43
CA ASP A 470 8.05 -1.57 9.24
C ASP A 470 7.86 -3.10 9.34
N TRP A 471 8.21 -3.73 10.47
CA TRP A 471 8.16 -5.19 10.64
C TRP A 471 6.77 -5.82 10.49
N TYR A 472 5.73 -5.02 10.51
CA TYR A 472 4.37 -5.47 10.22
C TYR A 472 4.05 -5.55 8.71
N THR A 473 4.94 -5.03 7.84
CA THR A 473 4.71 -5.02 6.39
C THR A 473 5.05 -6.35 5.73
N SER A 474 4.45 -6.59 4.57
CA SER A 474 4.82 -7.70 3.70
C SER A 474 6.28 -7.67 3.30
N ALA A 475 6.78 -6.50 2.94
CA ALA A 475 8.15 -6.33 2.50
C ALA A 475 9.16 -6.77 3.57
N ALA A 476 8.93 -6.40 4.82
CA ALA A 476 9.86 -6.75 5.91
C ALA A 476 9.92 -8.27 6.17
N LEU A 477 8.78 -8.98 6.15
CA LEU A 477 8.79 -10.44 6.32
C LEU A 477 9.35 -11.15 5.09
N MET A 478 8.97 -10.74 3.87
CA MET A 478 9.27 -11.46 2.62
C MET A 478 10.62 -11.09 2.00
N GLU A 479 11.34 -10.15 2.60
CA GLU A 479 12.73 -9.88 2.23
C GLU A 479 13.58 -11.15 2.38
N PRO A 480 14.49 -11.47 1.41
CA PRO A 480 15.31 -12.67 1.48
C PRO A 480 16.10 -12.79 2.77
N LEU A 481 16.10 -13.98 3.39
CA LEU A 481 16.80 -14.26 4.64
C LEU A 481 18.31 -13.99 4.52
N LEU A 482 18.89 -14.40 3.40
CA LEU A 482 20.33 -14.33 3.14
C LEU A 482 20.80 -12.97 2.62
N ASN A 483 19.89 -11.99 2.50
CA ASN A 483 20.27 -10.61 2.23
C ASN A 483 20.84 -10.00 3.53
N PHE A 484 22.15 -10.16 3.74
CA PHE A 484 22.84 -9.65 4.91
C PHE A 484 23.06 -8.15 4.77
N ASN A 485 22.29 -7.38 5.51
CA ASN A 485 22.61 -5.99 5.82
C ASN A 485 23.39 -5.98 7.15
N PRO A 486 24.56 -5.35 7.24
CA PRO A 486 25.32 -5.19 8.49
C PRO A 486 24.48 -4.65 9.64
N ASP A 487 23.52 -3.75 9.36
CA ASP A 487 22.61 -3.21 10.37
C ASP A 487 21.69 -4.29 10.97
N ASN A 488 21.40 -5.39 10.24
CA ASN A 488 20.61 -6.50 10.74
C ASN A 488 21.40 -7.44 11.69
N THR A 489 22.69 -7.24 11.80
CA THR A 489 23.57 -8.04 12.68
C THR A 489 24.18 -7.19 13.80
N ALA A 490 23.92 -5.88 13.81
CA ALA A 490 24.45 -4.97 14.83
C ALA A 490 23.84 -5.23 16.21
N PRO A 491 24.56 -4.95 17.32
CA PRO A 491 24.01 -5.10 18.67
C PRO A 491 22.68 -4.36 18.90
N ALA A 492 22.50 -3.19 18.26
CA ALA A 492 21.25 -2.42 18.30
C ALA A 492 20.07 -3.19 17.73
N MET A 493 20.28 -4.08 16.75
CA MET A 493 19.24 -4.96 16.23
C MET A 493 18.82 -6.00 17.26
N GLY A 494 19.76 -6.56 18.01
CA GLY A 494 19.48 -7.47 19.11
C GLY A 494 18.58 -6.83 20.17
N GLU A 495 18.91 -5.61 20.62
CA GLU A 495 18.07 -4.86 21.56
C GLU A 495 16.68 -4.57 20.99
N ARG A 496 16.57 -4.28 19.69
CA ARG A 496 15.31 -4.08 19.00
C ARG A 496 14.47 -5.36 18.99
N VAL A 497 15.05 -6.50 18.64
CA VAL A 497 14.37 -7.81 18.65
C VAL A 497 13.80 -8.12 20.03
N GLU A 498 14.61 -7.98 21.09
CA GLU A 498 14.17 -8.23 22.46
C GLU A 498 13.05 -7.26 22.89
N THR A 499 13.18 -5.99 22.56
CA THR A 499 12.14 -5.00 22.86
C THR A 499 10.83 -5.34 22.18
N VAL A 500 10.85 -5.73 20.88
CA VAL A 500 9.64 -6.10 20.17
C VAL A 500 9.01 -7.37 20.74
N ARG A 501 9.82 -8.37 21.13
CA ARG A 501 9.31 -9.58 21.81
C ARG A 501 8.59 -9.23 23.11
N HIS A 502 9.17 -8.37 23.96
CA HIS A 502 8.49 -7.90 25.18
C HIS A 502 7.17 -7.16 24.89
N LEU A 503 7.13 -6.33 23.83
CA LEU A 503 5.89 -5.65 23.43
C LEU A 503 4.82 -6.66 22.97
N LEU A 504 5.22 -7.76 22.32
CA LEU A 504 4.32 -8.81 21.87
C LEU A 504 3.76 -9.63 23.05
N ASP A 505 4.58 -9.91 24.09
CA ASP A 505 4.17 -10.68 25.29
C ASP A 505 3.00 -10.01 26.05
N ASP A 506 2.89 -8.69 25.98
CA ASP A 506 1.85 -7.92 26.64
C ASP A 506 0.51 -7.92 25.87
N ILE A 507 0.47 -8.43 24.63
CA ILE A 507 -0.68 -8.37 23.75
C ILE A 507 -1.24 -9.77 23.50
N HIS A 508 -2.45 -10.03 24.01
CA HIS A 508 -3.16 -11.28 23.80
C HIS A 508 -4.41 -11.05 22.94
N VAL A 509 -4.44 -11.67 21.77
CA VAL A 509 -5.56 -11.65 20.84
C VAL A 509 -6.21 -13.02 20.75
N ASP A 510 -7.52 -13.07 20.96
CA ASP A 510 -8.30 -14.29 20.75
C ASP A 510 -8.47 -14.55 19.23
N SER A 511 -7.76 -15.54 18.71
CA SER A 511 -7.80 -15.91 17.29
C SER A 511 -9.17 -16.36 16.78
N ALA A 512 -10.06 -16.79 17.68
CA ALA A 512 -11.43 -17.15 17.33
C ALA A 512 -12.33 -15.92 17.14
N VAL A 513 -11.94 -14.79 17.72
CA VAL A 513 -12.69 -13.52 17.69
C VAL A 513 -12.10 -12.55 16.67
N ASN A 514 -10.78 -12.38 16.70
CA ASN A 514 -10.05 -11.44 15.85
C ASN A 514 -8.89 -12.16 15.11
N PRO A 515 -9.18 -13.09 14.19
CA PRO A 515 -8.17 -13.93 13.55
C PRO A 515 -7.12 -13.13 12.75
N HIS A 516 -7.51 -12.02 12.11
CA HIS A 516 -6.60 -11.18 11.36
C HIS A 516 -5.64 -10.41 12.26
N ALA A 517 -6.13 -9.89 13.39
CA ALA A 517 -5.28 -9.23 14.38
C ALA A 517 -4.29 -10.23 15.01
N HIS A 518 -4.74 -11.47 15.28
CA HIS A 518 -3.86 -12.55 15.73
C HIS A 518 -2.78 -12.86 14.70
N TYR A 519 -3.16 -13.01 13.42
CA TYR A 519 -2.21 -13.23 12.33
C TYR A 519 -1.18 -12.11 12.24
N ALA A 520 -1.60 -10.84 12.36
CA ALA A 520 -0.70 -9.68 12.32
C ALA A 520 0.36 -9.72 13.44
N LEU A 521 -0.03 -10.09 14.66
CA LEU A 521 0.92 -10.29 15.77
C LEU A 521 1.96 -11.36 15.45
N ARG A 522 1.52 -12.52 14.97
CA ARG A 522 2.41 -13.62 14.59
C ARG A 522 3.36 -13.23 13.46
N ARG A 523 2.90 -12.39 12.53
CA ARG A 523 3.72 -11.89 11.45
C ARG A 523 4.86 -10.99 11.98
N ILE A 524 4.55 -10.07 12.90
CA ILE A 524 5.56 -9.22 13.55
C ILE A 524 6.56 -10.09 14.33
N ALA A 525 6.07 -11.09 15.07
CA ALA A 525 6.92 -12.03 15.81
C ALA A 525 7.88 -12.76 14.85
N LEU A 526 7.37 -13.33 13.77
CA LEU A 526 8.19 -14.05 12.80
C LEU A 526 9.21 -13.15 12.08
N THR A 527 8.89 -11.86 11.87
CA THR A 527 9.86 -10.90 11.35
C THR A 527 10.99 -10.64 12.35
N ALA A 528 10.68 -10.53 13.65
CA ALA A 528 11.68 -10.44 14.70
C ALA A 528 12.56 -11.71 14.76
N ASP A 529 11.94 -12.90 14.61
CA ASP A 529 12.66 -14.17 14.60
C ASP A 529 13.56 -14.32 13.37
N LYS A 530 13.15 -13.77 12.20
CA LYS A 530 14.02 -13.67 11.02
C LYS A 530 15.27 -12.84 11.30
N CYS A 531 15.11 -11.69 11.94
CA CYS A 531 16.25 -10.85 12.32
C CYS A 531 17.16 -11.58 13.33
N HIS A 532 16.58 -12.30 14.28
CA HIS A 532 17.33 -13.14 15.21
C HIS A 532 18.10 -14.25 14.50
N LEU A 533 17.46 -14.95 13.56
CA LEU A 533 18.13 -15.99 12.77
C LEU A 533 19.28 -15.43 11.93
N ARG A 534 19.15 -14.25 11.34
CA ARG A 534 20.26 -13.56 10.65
C ARG A 534 21.45 -13.33 11.58
N MET A 535 21.20 -12.87 12.80
CA MET A 535 22.25 -12.69 13.80
C MET A 535 22.90 -14.02 14.19
N ALA A 536 22.11 -15.09 14.36
CA ALA A 536 22.62 -16.42 14.67
C ALA A 536 23.48 -16.99 13.54
N ILE A 537 23.08 -16.78 12.27
CA ILE A 537 23.90 -17.17 11.10
C ILE A 537 25.23 -16.44 11.12
N HIS A 538 25.22 -15.12 11.35
CA HIS A 538 26.44 -14.33 11.43
C HIS A 538 27.38 -14.83 12.54
N SER A 539 26.85 -15.06 13.74
CA SER A 539 27.61 -15.62 14.86
C SER A 539 28.21 -16.99 14.55
N ALA A 540 27.45 -17.88 13.91
CA ALA A 540 27.90 -19.21 13.51
C ALA A 540 28.98 -19.17 12.40
N LEU A 541 28.99 -18.13 11.55
CA LEU A 541 30.05 -17.92 10.56
C LEU A 541 31.36 -17.44 11.20
N GLU A 542 31.29 -16.71 12.32
CA GLU A 542 32.44 -16.26 13.07
C GLU A 542 32.96 -17.31 14.05
N ASP A 543 32.08 -18.02 14.75
CA ASP A 543 32.36 -19.04 15.73
C ASP A 543 31.59 -20.34 15.43
N PRO A 544 32.28 -21.39 14.96
CA PRO A 544 31.67 -22.68 14.66
C PRO A 544 30.95 -23.36 15.83
N ASP A 545 31.31 -23.04 17.07
CA ASP A 545 30.65 -23.60 18.25
C ASP A 545 29.18 -23.11 18.38
N MET A 546 28.85 -21.97 17.73
CA MET A 546 27.49 -21.41 17.67
C MET A 546 26.59 -22.08 16.62
N TYR A 547 27.11 -23.03 15.82
CA TYR A 547 26.35 -23.68 14.76
C TYR A 547 25.10 -24.42 15.26
N SER A 548 25.23 -25.14 16.39
CA SER A 548 24.10 -25.90 16.96
C SER A 548 22.91 -24.99 17.30
N ASP A 549 23.19 -23.82 17.86
CA ASP A 549 22.17 -22.83 18.21
C ASP A 549 21.53 -22.24 16.97
N CYS A 550 22.35 -21.87 15.98
CA CYS A 550 21.85 -21.36 14.68
C CYS A 550 20.92 -22.37 14.00
N LYS A 551 21.26 -23.65 14.02
CA LYS A 551 20.42 -24.73 13.48
C LYS A 551 19.08 -24.81 14.21
N GLY A 552 19.08 -24.75 15.54
CA GLY A 552 17.88 -24.75 16.36
C GLY A 552 16.96 -23.58 15.99
N TYR A 553 17.50 -22.36 15.89
CA TYR A 553 16.72 -21.19 15.46
C TYR A 553 16.19 -21.30 14.05
N ALA A 554 16.93 -21.89 13.11
CA ALA A 554 16.47 -22.12 11.74
C ALA A 554 15.30 -23.11 11.68
N GLU A 555 15.37 -24.20 12.45
CA GLU A 555 14.29 -25.20 12.56
C GLU A 555 13.02 -24.57 13.16
N ASP A 556 13.13 -23.84 14.26
CA ASP A 556 12.00 -23.17 14.92
C ASP A 556 11.37 -22.13 13.98
N TYR A 557 12.18 -21.29 13.33
CA TYR A 557 11.72 -20.31 12.35
C TYR A 557 10.94 -20.96 11.19
N LEU A 558 11.44 -22.08 10.66
CA LEU A 558 10.79 -22.81 9.57
C LEU A 558 9.42 -23.37 9.99
N TRP A 559 9.32 -23.90 11.19
CA TRP A 559 8.04 -24.38 11.75
C TRP A 559 7.02 -23.24 11.90
N ASP A 560 7.45 -22.10 12.40
CA ASP A 560 6.59 -20.93 12.57
C ASP A 560 6.19 -20.30 11.24
N LEU A 561 7.10 -20.29 10.25
CA LEU A 561 6.81 -19.84 8.90
C LEU A 561 5.73 -20.71 8.24
N PHE A 562 5.84 -22.05 8.36
CA PHE A 562 4.80 -22.94 7.83
C PHE A 562 3.47 -22.82 8.60
N ALA A 563 3.52 -22.60 9.89
CA ALA A 563 2.31 -22.37 10.69
C ALA A 563 1.63 -21.07 10.29
N LEU A 564 2.39 -20.00 10.09
CA LEU A 564 1.88 -18.70 9.62
C LEU A 564 1.31 -18.79 8.20
N LYS A 565 1.99 -19.47 7.27
CA LYS A 565 1.50 -19.75 5.92
C LYS A 565 0.15 -20.46 5.93
N ARG A 566 0.00 -21.51 6.76
CA ARG A 566 -1.28 -22.25 6.89
C ARG A 566 -2.40 -21.38 7.46
N GLU A 567 -2.08 -20.51 8.44
CA GLU A 567 -3.05 -19.58 9.00
C GLU A 567 -3.52 -18.59 7.94
N TYR A 568 -2.61 -18.02 7.15
CA TYR A 568 -2.95 -17.13 6.05
C TYR A 568 -3.82 -17.80 4.99
N LEU A 569 -3.48 -19.02 4.56
CA LEU A 569 -4.30 -19.80 3.63
C LEU A 569 -5.72 -19.99 4.15
N ARG A 570 -5.88 -20.30 5.43
CA ARG A 570 -7.20 -20.46 6.04
C ARG A 570 -8.01 -19.15 6.00
N LEU A 571 -7.35 -18.01 6.23
CA LEU A 571 -7.99 -16.70 6.14
C LEU A 571 -8.36 -16.37 4.68
N TRP A 572 -7.44 -16.62 3.75
CA TRP A 572 -7.69 -16.44 2.31
C TRP A 572 -8.89 -17.24 1.83
N ASP A 573 -8.94 -18.54 2.14
CA ASP A 573 -9.99 -19.45 1.67
C ASP A 573 -11.40 -19.12 2.24
N GLN A 574 -11.49 -18.32 3.30
CA GLN A 574 -12.77 -17.85 3.84
C GLN A 574 -13.43 -16.79 2.99
N GLU A 575 -12.68 -16.05 2.21
CA GLU A 575 -13.19 -14.90 1.45
C GLU A 575 -12.86 -14.94 -0.03
N ASN A 576 -11.76 -15.56 -0.45
CA ASN A 576 -11.25 -15.46 -1.81
C ASN A 576 -11.24 -16.78 -2.58
N GLY A 577 -11.26 -16.68 -3.90
CA GLY A 577 -10.98 -17.79 -4.82
C GLY A 577 -9.48 -18.03 -4.98
N ASP A 578 -9.13 -18.90 -5.93
CA ASP A 578 -7.73 -19.32 -6.17
C ASP A 578 -6.90 -18.30 -6.97
N TYR A 579 -7.52 -17.23 -7.45
CA TYR A 579 -6.82 -16.24 -8.26
C TYR A 579 -5.65 -15.62 -7.50
N GLU A 580 -4.46 -15.69 -8.10
CA GLU A 580 -3.17 -15.19 -7.57
C GLU A 580 -2.75 -15.70 -6.17
N ARG A 581 -3.51 -16.60 -5.55
CA ARG A 581 -3.13 -17.21 -4.28
C ARG A 581 -1.71 -17.77 -4.30
N TYR A 582 -1.30 -18.36 -5.44
CA TYR A 582 0.04 -18.92 -5.61
C TYR A 582 1.15 -17.85 -5.54
N VAL A 583 0.86 -16.61 -5.94
CA VAL A 583 1.84 -15.50 -5.90
C VAL A 583 2.26 -15.24 -4.45
N VAL A 584 1.28 -15.14 -3.56
CA VAL A 584 1.54 -14.95 -2.13
C VAL A 584 2.20 -16.18 -1.52
N MET A 585 1.70 -17.39 -1.85
CA MET A 585 2.25 -18.64 -1.31
C MET A 585 3.70 -18.86 -1.72
N ASN A 586 4.07 -18.48 -2.95
CA ASN A 586 5.44 -18.58 -3.42
C ASN A 586 6.43 -17.72 -2.63
N ARG A 587 5.97 -16.60 -2.04
CA ARG A 587 6.82 -15.76 -1.16
C ARG A 587 7.23 -16.53 0.09
N TYR A 588 6.27 -17.23 0.73
CA TYR A 588 6.55 -18.11 1.88
C TYR A 588 7.47 -19.27 1.51
N ASP A 589 7.23 -19.88 0.34
CA ASP A 589 8.03 -21.02 -0.13
C ASP A 589 9.46 -20.60 -0.52
N ALA A 590 9.65 -19.40 -1.03
CA ALA A 590 10.97 -18.86 -1.30
C ALA A 590 11.77 -18.70 0.00
N LEU A 591 11.16 -18.10 1.02
CA LEU A 591 11.78 -17.92 2.33
C LEU A 591 12.09 -19.26 3.00
N ALA A 592 11.15 -20.22 2.92
CA ALA A 592 11.37 -21.57 3.44
C ALA A 592 12.54 -22.30 2.75
N ARG A 593 12.68 -22.13 1.43
CA ARG A 593 13.81 -22.71 0.67
C ARG A 593 15.14 -22.15 1.13
N GLU A 594 15.25 -20.83 1.35
CA GLU A 594 16.48 -20.24 1.87
C GLU A 594 16.90 -20.84 3.21
N VAL A 595 15.94 -21.07 4.13
CA VAL A 595 16.21 -21.73 5.42
C VAL A 595 16.64 -23.18 5.23
N LEU A 596 15.96 -23.92 4.35
CA LEU A 596 16.29 -25.32 4.04
C LEU A 596 17.65 -25.45 3.34
N ASP A 597 18.07 -24.43 2.63
CA ASP A 597 19.35 -24.42 1.91
C ASP A 597 20.53 -23.97 2.77
N LEU A 598 20.29 -23.46 3.99
CA LEU A 598 21.35 -22.98 4.91
C LEU A 598 22.46 -24.01 5.15
N ASP A 599 22.14 -25.29 5.19
CA ASP A 599 23.09 -26.36 5.45
C ASP A 599 24.10 -26.58 4.31
N ARG A 600 23.81 -26.09 3.10
CA ARG A 600 24.62 -26.24 1.88
C ARG A 600 24.95 -24.92 1.19
N HIS A 601 24.49 -23.80 1.78
CA HIS A 601 24.83 -22.46 1.29
C HIS A 601 26.31 -22.15 1.54
N VAL A 602 26.98 -21.56 0.54
CA VAL A 602 28.35 -21.08 0.68
C VAL A 602 28.30 -19.57 0.85
N PHE A 603 28.66 -19.10 2.04
CA PHE A 603 28.78 -17.69 2.36
C PHE A 603 30.11 -17.15 1.87
N MET A 604 30.08 -16.00 1.22
CA MET A 604 31.26 -15.31 0.72
C MET A 604 31.50 -14.08 1.58
N VAL A 605 32.55 -14.18 2.39
CA VAL A 605 32.95 -13.11 3.31
C VAL A 605 34.13 -12.37 2.70
N VAL A 606 33.97 -11.07 2.51
CA VAL A 606 35.05 -10.21 1.99
C VAL A 606 35.74 -9.54 3.16
N GLY A 607 37.00 -9.85 3.35
CA GLY A 607 37.83 -9.19 4.32
C GLY A 607 38.60 -8.04 3.68
N SER A 608 38.53 -6.85 4.29
CA SER A 608 39.42 -5.73 3.95
C SER A 608 40.74 -5.89 4.69
N GLY A 609 41.79 -6.33 3.99
CA GLY A 609 43.15 -6.16 4.53
C GLY A 609 43.57 -4.70 4.49
N GLU A 610 44.38 -4.23 5.44
CA GLU A 610 44.91 -2.86 5.43
C GLU A 610 45.53 -2.51 4.06
N CYS A 611 44.80 -1.74 3.24
CA CYS A 611 45.16 -1.32 1.88
C CYS A 611 45.70 -2.43 0.95
N ALA A 612 45.29 -3.66 1.17
CA ALA A 612 45.60 -4.81 0.33
C ALA A 612 44.37 -5.15 -0.55
N LEU A 613 44.58 -6.00 -1.55
CA LEU A 613 43.49 -6.56 -2.34
C LEU A 613 42.46 -7.21 -1.41
N PRO A 614 41.15 -7.13 -1.74
CA PRO A 614 40.13 -7.78 -0.95
C PRO A 614 40.43 -9.27 -0.84
N THR A 615 40.28 -9.83 0.33
CA THR A 615 40.46 -11.24 0.59
C THR A 615 39.11 -11.92 0.67
N VAL A 616 38.87 -12.89 -0.18
CA VAL A 616 37.63 -13.68 -0.20
C VAL A 616 37.80 -14.90 0.67
N THR A 617 36.91 -15.06 1.64
CA THR A 617 36.78 -16.24 2.48
C THR A 617 35.46 -16.91 2.14
N LEU A 618 35.52 -18.19 1.77
CA LEU A 618 34.32 -19.02 1.53
C LEU A 618 34.07 -19.85 2.79
N ARG A 619 32.86 -19.81 3.31
CA ARG A 619 32.43 -20.52 4.51
C ARG A 619 31.10 -21.21 4.30
N THR A 620 30.92 -22.34 4.91
CA THR A 620 29.62 -22.98 5.16
C THR A 620 29.38 -23.01 6.67
N LEU A 621 28.14 -23.22 7.08
CA LEU A 621 27.83 -23.48 8.48
C LEU A 621 28.44 -24.81 8.95
N TYR A 622 28.89 -25.68 8.03
CA TYR A 622 29.59 -26.94 8.31
C TYR A 622 31.06 -26.88 7.89
N ASN A 623 31.96 -26.74 8.86
CA ASN A 623 33.38 -26.52 8.60
C ASN A 623 34.15 -27.71 7.96
N ASP A 624 33.60 -28.91 7.94
CA ASP A 624 34.19 -30.10 7.42
C ASP A 624 33.84 -30.44 5.96
N ARG A 625 32.93 -29.66 5.37
CA ARG A 625 32.50 -29.87 4.00
C ARG A 625 33.42 -29.21 2.99
N PRO A 626 33.82 -29.91 1.91
CA PRO A 626 34.60 -29.29 0.84
C PRO A 626 33.79 -28.27 0.07
N ILE A 627 34.39 -27.10 -0.20
CA ILE A 627 33.83 -26.05 -1.03
C ILE A 627 34.59 -26.07 -2.36
N TYR A 628 33.84 -25.95 -3.48
CA TYR A 628 34.39 -25.78 -4.82
C TYR A 628 33.90 -24.47 -5.40
N TYR A 629 34.74 -23.78 -6.18
CA TYR A 629 34.39 -22.45 -6.68
C TYR A 629 34.98 -22.16 -8.08
N THR A 630 34.39 -21.16 -8.73
CA THR A 630 34.84 -20.54 -9.99
C THR A 630 34.91 -19.01 -9.83
N LEU A 631 35.77 -18.35 -10.64
CA LEU A 631 35.94 -16.89 -10.65
C LEU A 631 35.53 -16.26 -11.98
N ASP A 632 35.01 -17.03 -12.89
CA ASP A 632 34.60 -16.61 -14.24
C ASP A 632 33.09 -16.70 -14.47
N GLY A 633 32.34 -16.97 -13.40
CA GLY A 633 30.88 -17.11 -13.44
C GLY A 633 30.40 -18.45 -14.01
N SER A 634 31.30 -19.39 -14.33
CA SER A 634 30.90 -20.74 -14.72
C SER A 634 30.33 -21.51 -13.52
N GLU A 635 29.42 -22.49 -13.78
CA GLU A 635 28.82 -23.29 -12.74
C GLU A 635 29.89 -24.21 -12.11
N PRO A 636 30.11 -24.13 -10.77
CA PRO A 636 31.05 -25.00 -10.08
C PRO A 636 30.48 -26.39 -9.86
N ASP A 637 31.38 -27.40 -9.90
CA ASP A 637 31.09 -28.76 -9.52
C ASP A 637 32.26 -29.36 -8.69
N SER A 638 32.19 -30.65 -8.34
CA SER A 638 33.24 -31.34 -7.57
C SER A 638 34.60 -31.41 -8.29
N THR A 639 34.68 -31.04 -9.57
CA THR A 639 35.93 -30.99 -10.37
C THR A 639 36.50 -29.58 -10.44
N SER A 640 35.76 -28.56 -10.03
CA SER A 640 36.17 -27.16 -9.97
C SER A 640 37.26 -26.92 -8.93
N THR A 641 37.79 -25.71 -8.86
CA THR A 641 38.83 -25.36 -7.90
C THR A 641 38.33 -25.59 -6.47
N ARG A 642 39.04 -26.46 -5.72
CA ARG A 642 38.72 -26.71 -4.32
C ARG A 642 39.24 -25.57 -3.47
N TYR A 643 38.38 -25.02 -2.61
CA TYR A 643 38.76 -24.00 -1.65
C TYR A 643 39.66 -24.59 -0.54
N THR A 644 40.80 -23.96 -0.29
CA THR A 644 41.79 -24.42 0.72
C THR A 644 42.09 -23.34 1.76
N GLY A 645 41.55 -22.13 1.63
CA GLY A 645 41.74 -20.99 2.52
C GLY A 645 41.50 -19.67 1.80
N PRO A 646 41.49 -18.56 2.55
CA PRO A 646 41.26 -17.23 2.01
C PRO A 646 42.22 -16.90 0.84
N PHE A 647 41.70 -16.29 -0.21
CA PHE A 647 42.48 -15.90 -1.39
C PHE A 647 42.24 -14.44 -1.76
N PRO A 648 43.27 -13.74 -2.30
CA PRO A 648 43.12 -12.36 -2.74
C PRO A 648 42.33 -12.29 -4.05
N LEU A 649 41.41 -11.30 -4.15
CA LEU A 649 40.68 -11.02 -5.37
C LEU A 649 41.44 -9.95 -6.19
N GLU A 650 42.26 -10.38 -7.13
CA GLU A 650 43.13 -9.50 -7.96
C GLU A 650 42.34 -8.61 -8.94
N ARG A 651 41.11 -9.02 -9.27
CA ARG A 651 40.19 -8.29 -10.16
C ARG A 651 38.77 -8.61 -9.82
N SER A 652 37.86 -7.71 -10.09
CA SER A 652 36.43 -7.93 -9.96
C SER A 652 35.98 -9.21 -10.66
N ALA A 653 35.16 -10.03 -10.02
CA ALA A 653 34.75 -11.33 -10.53
C ALA A 653 33.36 -11.74 -10.05
N THR A 654 32.66 -12.49 -10.88
CA THR A 654 31.51 -13.27 -10.44
C THR A 654 32.04 -14.57 -9.85
N ILE A 655 31.92 -14.70 -8.53
CA ILE A 655 32.31 -15.89 -7.80
C ILE A 655 31.08 -16.76 -7.69
N LYS A 656 31.20 -18.01 -8.11
CA LYS A 656 30.23 -19.06 -7.83
C LYS A 656 30.86 -20.13 -7.00
N ALA A 657 30.17 -20.58 -5.98
CA ALA A 657 30.65 -21.61 -5.08
C ALA A 657 29.56 -22.63 -4.74
N ILE A 658 29.97 -23.88 -4.55
CA ILE A 658 29.09 -24.99 -4.18
C ILE A 658 29.73 -25.82 -3.07
N SER A 659 28.87 -26.24 -2.14
CA SER A 659 29.21 -27.28 -1.17
C SER A 659 28.11 -28.33 -1.18
N TYR A 660 28.49 -29.59 -0.90
CA TYR A 660 27.55 -30.72 -0.93
C TYR A 660 27.23 -31.23 0.46
N ASN A 661 25.96 -31.51 0.72
CA ASN A 661 25.53 -32.17 1.94
C ASN A 661 25.90 -33.67 1.92
N GLU A 662 25.58 -34.41 2.98
CA GLU A 662 25.84 -35.86 3.10
C GLU A 662 25.09 -36.71 2.07
N TYR A 663 24.07 -36.17 1.43
CA TYR A 663 23.29 -36.84 0.37
C TYR A 663 23.79 -36.52 -1.04
N GLY A 664 24.85 -35.71 -1.14
CA GLY A 664 25.38 -35.27 -2.43
C GLY A 664 24.59 -34.15 -3.13
N GLU A 665 23.70 -33.48 -2.41
CA GLU A 665 22.95 -32.33 -2.91
C GLU A 665 23.73 -31.05 -2.61
N GLY A 666 23.80 -30.13 -3.60
CA GLY A 666 24.49 -28.86 -3.47
C GLY A 666 23.61 -27.70 -3.98
N VAL A 667 23.87 -26.50 -3.46
CA VAL A 667 23.28 -25.24 -3.92
C VAL A 667 24.42 -24.33 -4.34
N VAL A 668 24.30 -23.75 -5.54
CA VAL A 668 25.28 -22.78 -6.02
C VAL A 668 24.97 -21.42 -5.39
N SER A 669 25.95 -20.91 -4.64
CA SER A 669 25.94 -19.54 -4.15
C SER A 669 26.69 -18.67 -5.16
N GLU A 670 26.13 -17.52 -5.52
CA GLU A 670 26.71 -16.59 -6.50
C GLU A 670 26.79 -15.17 -5.94
N GLN A 671 27.94 -14.55 -6.10
CA GLN A 671 28.13 -13.13 -5.76
C GLN A 671 29.09 -12.47 -6.75
N TYR A 672 28.75 -11.29 -7.24
CA TYR A 672 29.69 -10.44 -7.97
C TYR A 672 30.38 -9.53 -6.96
N LEU A 673 31.70 -9.62 -6.90
CA LEU A 673 32.54 -8.82 -6.03
C LEU A 673 33.43 -7.87 -6.83
N LEU A 674 33.47 -6.61 -6.44
CA LEU A 674 34.41 -5.63 -6.96
C LEU A 674 35.78 -5.81 -6.30
N SER A 675 36.82 -5.44 -7.03
CA SER A 675 38.16 -5.32 -6.52
C SER A 675 38.75 -4.00 -7.00
N HIS A 676 39.08 -3.11 -6.10
CA HIS A 676 39.65 -1.79 -6.39
C HIS A 676 40.53 -1.27 -5.25
N LEU A 677 41.30 -0.22 -5.50
CA LEU A 677 42.30 0.33 -4.54
C LEU A 677 41.64 0.94 -3.30
N GLY A 678 40.37 1.33 -3.36
CA GLY A 678 39.63 1.91 -2.24
C GLY A 678 39.31 0.92 -1.11
N MET A 679 39.27 -0.36 -1.41
CA MET A 679 38.94 -1.38 -0.44
C MET A 679 39.99 -1.45 0.68
N GLY A 680 39.51 -1.45 1.95
CA GLY A 680 40.38 -1.42 3.13
C GLY A 680 41.00 -0.06 3.48
N ALA A 681 40.69 1.01 2.74
CA ALA A 681 41.03 2.34 3.16
C ALA A 681 40.21 2.73 4.40
N LYS A 682 40.77 3.59 5.24
CA LYS A 682 39.98 4.16 6.35
C LYS A 682 39.07 5.24 5.77
N ILE A 683 37.77 5.06 5.94
CA ILE A 683 36.78 5.99 5.43
C ILE A 683 36.29 6.96 6.52
N THR A 684 36.07 8.22 6.14
CA THR A 684 35.49 9.23 7.02
C THR A 684 34.42 9.99 6.24
N LEU A 685 33.19 9.98 6.75
CA LEU A 685 32.10 10.74 6.16
C LEU A 685 32.16 12.21 6.62
N GLY A 686 32.24 13.13 5.67
CA GLY A 686 32.06 14.57 5.90
C GLY A 686 30.59 14.95 5.99
N THR A 687 29.70 14.16 5.34
CA THR A 687 28.25 14.27 5.42
C THR A 687 27.67 12.91 5.83
N GLN A 688 26.80 12.90 6.83
CA GLN A 688 26.13 11.68 7.27
C GLN A 688 25.02 11.28 6.30
N TYR A 689 24.86 9.98 6.04
CA TYR A 689 23.72 9.46 5.30
C TYR A 689 22.40 9.63 6.05
N SER A 690 21.28 9.54 5.34
CA SER A 690 19.93 9.68 5.90
C SER A 690 19.62 8.57 6.90
N THR A 691 19.15 8.95 8.08
CA THR A 691 18.67 8.02 9.13
C THR A 691 17.16 7.80 9.07
N TYR A 692 16.48 8.25 8.00
CA TYR A 692 15.03 8.09 7.84
C TYR A 692 14.59 6.62 7.85
N LYS A 693 15.39 5.74 7.23
CA LYS A 693 15.27 4.29 7.35
C LYS A 693 16.65 3.69 7.57
N ALA A 694 16.75 2.67 8.41
CA ALA A 694 18.01 1.99 8.71
C ALA A 694 18.69 1.44 7.45
N ILE A 695 17.90 0.94 6.49
CA ILE A 695 18.38 0.41 5.21
C ILE A 695 19.10 1.45 4.33
N TYR A 696 19.00 2.75 4.65
CA TYR A 696 19.67 3.81 3.89
C TYR A 696 21.13 4.05 4.35
N SER A 697 21.60 3.27 5.31
CA SER A 697 23.00 3.28 5.77
C SER A 697 23.97 2.66 4.75
N GLY A 698 23.48 1.78 3.87
CA GLY A 698 24.29 1.08 2.88
C GLY A 698 25.47 0.30 3.51
N GLY A 699 25.25 -0.29 4.72
CA GLY A 699 26.33 -0.96 5.43
C GLY A 699 27.25 -0.04 6.25
N GLY A 700 26.81 1.19 6.49
CA GLY A 700 27.64 2.18 7.20
C GLY A 700 28.72 2.83 6.31
N PRO A 701 29.69 3.55 6.92
CA PRO A 701 30.74 4.20 6.13
C PRO A 701 31.51 3.25 5.22
N GLU A 702 31.87 2.07 5.72
CA GLU A 702 32.67 1.06 5.03
C GLU A 702 31.93 0.44 3.84
N GLY A 703 30.59 0.44 3.85
CA GLY A 703 29.78 -0.05 2.74
C GLY A 703 29.97 0.68 1.41
N LEU A 704 30.59 1.88 1.44
CA LEU A 704 30.96 2.58 0.20
C LEU A 704 32.26 2.06 -0.45
N ILE A 705 32.96 1.13 0.19
CA ILE A 705 34.26 0.60 -0.26
C ILE A 705 34.42 -0.89 0.08
N ASP A 706 33.31 -1.63 0.26
CA ASP A 706 33.35 -3.03 0.64
C ASP A 706 33.32 -4.00 -0.56
N GLY A 707 33.17 -3.46 -1.76
CA GLY A 707 33.13 -4.22 -3.02
C GLY A 707 31.81 -4.93 -3.27
N GLN A 708 30.76 -4.63 -2.51
CA GLN A 708 29.43 -5.21 -2.67
C GLN A 708 28.49 -4.21 -3.35
N LEU A 709 27.87 -4.65 -4.42
CA LEU A 709 26.92 -3.81 -5.15
C LEU A 709 25.50 -4.04 -4.65
N GLY A 710 24.76 -2.95 -4.49
CA GLY A 710 23.32 -2.98 -4.22
C GLY A 710 22.50 -3.57 -5.38
N SER A 711 21.28 -3.98 -5.08
CA SER A 711 20.35 -4.59 -6.02
C SER A 711 20.09 -3.72 -7.24
N ASN A 712 19.89 -4.38 -8.37
CA ASN A 712 19.50 -3.73 -9.63
C ASN A 712 17.99 -3.43 -9.71
N THR A 713 17.21 -3.88 -8.72
CA THR A 713 15.75 -3.80 -8.75
C THR A 713 15.13 -3.11 -7.55
N THR A 714 15.90 -2.87 -6.47
CA THR A 714 15.44 -2.19 -5.27
C THR A 714 16.58 -1.42 -4.60
N TYR A 715 16.24 -0.31 -3.93
CA TYR A 715 17.17 0.41 -3.04
C TYR A 715 17.01 -0.02 -1.57
N ALA A 716 16.14 -1.00 -1.32
CA ALA A 716 15.79 -1.46 0.03
C ALA A 716 16.51 -2.76 0.42
N ASP A 717 17.63 -3.09 -0.23
CA ASP A 717 18.44 -4.29 0.07
C ASP A 717 19.52 -4.05 1.13
N GLY A 718 19.68 -2.80 1.59
CA GLY A 718 20.63 -2.43 2.63
C GLY A 718 22.06 -2.20 2.14
N HIS A 719 22.32 -2.30 0.83
CA HIS A 719 23.63 -1.98 0.24
C HIS A 719 23.69 -0.58 -0.41
N TRP A 720 22.57 0.12 -0.49
CA TRP A 720 22.48 1.48 -1.01
C TRP A 720 22.55 2.51 0.12
N GLN A 721 23.50 3.45 0.03
CA GLN A 721 23.62 4.56 0.97
C GLN A 721 22.90 5.79 0.44
N GLY A 722 21.92 6.30 1.21
CA GLY A 722 21.03 7.39 0.81
C GLY A 722 21.32 8.72 1.50
N TYR A 723 21.35 9.82 0.75
CA TYR A 723 21.58 11.20 1.27
C TYR A 723 20.43 12.11 0.87
N TRP A 724 19.70 12.66 1.85
CA TRP A 724 18.49 13.44 1.60
C TRP A 724 18.76 14.95 1.64
N GLY A 725 18.77 15.60 0.48
CA GLY A 725 19.03 17.02 0.33
C GLY A 725 20.49 17.41 0.52
N ASP A 726 21.30 16.47 0.98
CA ASP A 726 22.69 16.67 1.32
C ASP A 726 23.62 16.18 0.19
N SER A 727 24.80 16.78 0.09
CA SER A 727 25.87 16.34 -0.79
C SER A 727 26.62 15.17 -0.15
N ILE A 728 27.11 14.24 -0.96
CA ILE A 728 28.05 13.23 -0.50
C ILE A 728 29.42 13.89 -0.33
N ASP A 729 30.07 13.67 0.81
CA ASP A 729 31.41 14.15 1.10
C ASP A 729 32.15 13.07 1.89
N VAL A 730 33.12 12.43 1.26
CA VAL A 730 33.81 11.25 1.77
C VAL A 730 35.32 11.42 1.65
N VAL A 731 36.05 11.09 2.70
CA VAL A 731 37.52 11.04 2.70
C VAL A 731 37.97 9.59 2.89
N LEU A 732 38.81 9.13 1.97
CA LEU A 732 39.49 7.85 2.00
C LEU A 732 40.95 8.06 2.36
N ASP A 733 41.43 7.42 3.45
CA ASP A 733 42.82 7.39 3.88
C ASP A 733 43.40 6.01 3.62
N PHE A 734 44.34 5.92 2.70
CA PHE A 734 44.98 4.67 2.32
C PHE A 734 46.13 4.28 3.26
N GLY A 735 46.52 5.14 4.22
CA GLY A 735 47.69 4.93 5.07
C GLY A 735 49.02 4.90 4.33
N ARG A 736 49.03 4.99 3.00
CA ARG A 736 50.18 4.99 2.11
C ARG A 736 49.87 5.79 0.85
N ALA A 737 50.90 6.25 0.18
CA ALA A 737 50.73 6.89 -1.12
C ALA A 737 50.22 5.88 -2.18
N VAL A 738 49.17 6.22 -2.89
CA VAL A 738 48.55 5.38 -3.98
C VAL A 738 48.60 6.13 -5.29
N ASP A 739 48.80 5.38 -6.38
CA ASP A 739 48.64 5.86 -7.74
C ASP A 739 47.27 5.41 -8.27
N PHE A 740 46.39 6.36 -8.50
CA PHE A 740 45.05 6.08 -9.02
C PHE A 740 44.75 6.96 -10.23
N ARG A 741 44.00 6.43 -11.16
CA ARG A 741 43.74 7.06 -12.47
C ARG A 741 42.30 7.42 -12.69
N GLU A 742 41.44 6.87 -11.87
CA GLU A 742 39.99 7.00 -12.06
C GLU A 742 39.28 6.79 -10.74
N VAL A 743 38.20 7.58 -10.51
CA VAL A 743 37.18 7.35 -9.48
C VAL A 743 35.87 7.05 -10.19
N SER A 744 35.25 5.90 -9.89
CA SER A 744 33.94 5.53 -10.40
C SER A 744 32.97 5.32 -9.26
N MET A 745 31.76 5.82 -9.41
CA MET A 745 30.66 5.63 -8.46
C MET A 745 29.42 5.17 -9.19
N ARG A 746 28.71 4.21 -8.62
CA ARG A 746 27.42 3.78 -9.16
C ARG A 746 26.30 4.53 -8.45
N PHE A 747 25.39 5.12 -9.21
CA PHE A 747 24.24 5.83 -8.70
C PHE A 747 22.95 5.23 -9.25
N MET A 748 21.93 5.32 -8.39
CA MET A 748 20.54 5.06 -8.75
C MET A 748 19.86 6.38 -9.12
N GLN A 749 19.02 6.35 -10.16
CA GLN A 749 18.00 7.35 -10.41
C GLN A 749 16.64 6.67 -10.39
N ASN A 750 15.73 7.14 -9.54
CA ASN A 750 14.32 6.81 -9.52
C ASN A 750 13.58 8.07 -9.06
N THR A 751 13.30 8.95 -10.00
CA THR A 751 12.78 10.29 -9.69
C THR A 751 11.43 10.21 -8.97
N PHE A 752 10.60 9.21 -9.27
CA PHE A 752 9.32 9.01 -8.59
C PHE A 752 9.52 8.74 -7.07
N ASP A 753 10.54 8.00 -6.69
CA ASP A 753 10.94 7.75 -5.30
C ASP A 753 11.90 8.83 -4.76
N TRP A 754 11.88 10.02 -5.35
CA TRP A 754 12.66 11.19 -4.93
C TRP A 754 14.18 11.06 -5.15
N ILE A 755 14.65 10.06 -5.91
CA ILE A 755 16.06 9.76 -6.13
C ILE A 755 16.50 10.35 -7.47
N LEU A 756 17.42 11.30 -7.43
CA LEU A 756 18.02 11.92 -8.61
C LEU A 756 19.48 11.47 -8.77
N ALA A 757 19.93 11.36 -10.01
CA ALA A 757 21.34 11.08 -10.32
C ALA A 757 22.21 12.34 -10.13
N PRO A 758 23.53 12.18 -9.87
CA PRO A 758 24.44 13.30 -9.72
C PRO A 758 24.62 14.06 -11.03
N THR A 759 24.83 15.37 -10.91
CA THR A 759 25.20 16.25 -12.04
C THR A 759 26.68 16.64 -12.03
N GLU A 760 27.38 16.37 -10.93
CA GLU A 760 28.80 16.71 -10.78
C GLU A 760 29.47 15.76 -9.78
N ILE A 761 30.74 15.39 -10.03
CA ILE A 761 31.61 14.70 -9.07
C ILE A 761 32.94 15.40 -9.06
N LYS A 762 33.39 15.78 -7.87
CA LYS A 762 34.68 16.40 -7.62
C LYS A 762 35.59 15.46 -6.84
N VAL A 763 36.84 15.34 -7.27
CA VAL A 763 37.86 14.55 -6.60
C VAL A 763 38.99 15.45 -6.17
N TYR A 764 39.34 15.37 -4.89
CA TYR A 764 40.48 16.07 -4.32
C TYR A 764 41.49 15.07 -3.79
N ALA A 765 42.74 15.45 -3.77
CA ALA A 765 43.82 14.67 -3.20
C ALA A 765 44.61 15.52 -2.21
N SER A 766 45.16 14.87 -1.18
CA SER A 766 45.98 15.52 -0.14
C SER A 766 47.10 14.61 0.34
N SER A 767 48.22 15.22 0.68
CA SER A 767 49.35 14.52 1.31
C SER A 767 49.34 14.58 2.85
N ASP A 768 48.54 15.49 3.44
CA ASP A 768 48.57 15.78 4.87
C ASP A 768 47.20 15.93 5.51
N GLY A 769 46.14 15.82 4.75
CA GLY A 769 44.74 15.98 5.18
C GLY A 769 44.30 17.41 5.47
N LYS A 770 45.22 18.40 5.34
CA LYS A 770 44.95 19.81 5.59
C LYS A 770 44.83 20.64 4.31
N ALA A 771 45.73 20.41 3.35
CA ALA A 771 45.67 21.06 2.05
C ALA A 771 45.13 20.10 1.03
N TRP A 772 44.01 20.46 0.38
CA TRP A 772 43.31 19.68 -0.61
C TRP A 772 43.47 20.29 -2.00
N GLN A 773 43.98 19.53 -2.93
CA GLN A 773 44.10 19.91 -4.34
C GLN A 773 42.96 19.26 -5.14
N LEU A 774 42.21 20.05 -5.90
CA LEU A 774 41.24 19.51 -6.87
C LEU A 774 42.02 18.83 -8.00
N VAL A 775 41.84 17.52 -8.16
CA VAL A 775 42.55 16.70 -9.15
C VAL A 775 41.64 16.28 -10.32
N ALA A 776 40.33 16.31 -10.10
CA ALA A 776 39.35 16.14 -11.16
C ALA A 776 38.03 16.76 -10.78
N ASP A 777 37.28 17.22 -11.79
CA ASP A 777 35.94 17.76 -11.72
C ASP A 777 35.24 17.35 -13.03
N LYS A 778 34.13 16.66 -12.89
CA LYS A 778 33.36 16.19 -14.05
C LYS A 778 31.87 16.42 -13.89
N HIS A 779 31.31 17.06 -14.89
CA HIS A 779 29.87 17.27 -14.99
C HIS A 779 29.18 16.19 -15.83
N PHE A 780 27.94 15.87 -15.47
CA PHE A 780 27.14 14.85 -16.12
C PHE A 780 25.75 15.41 -16.46
N ALA A 781 25.24 15.00 -17.61
CA ALA A 781 23.85 15.28 -17.95
C ALA A 781 22.93 14.34 -17.17
N MET A 782 21.88 14.90 -16.55
CA MET A 782 20.84 14.17 -15.86
C MET A 782 19.50 14.64 -16.41
N ASP A 783 18.65 13.70 -16.84
CA ASP A 783 17.27 13.98 -17.21
C ASP A 783 16.35 13.51 -16.06
N PRO A 784 15.73 14.43 -15.30
CA PRO A 784 14.86 14.07 -14.20
C PRO A 784 13.54 13.43 -14.67
N ARG A 785 13.25 13.47 -15.97
CA ARG A 785 12.06 12.79 -16.55
C ARG A 785 12.33 11.35 -16.96
N GLU A 786 13.57 10.88 -16.86
CA GLU A 786 13.87 9.48 -17.07
C GLU A 786 13.22 8.67 -15.94
N THR A 787 12.26 7.82 -16.30
CA THR A 787 11.41 7.13 -15.33
C THR A 787 11.83 5.68 -15.09
N GLY A 788 11.37 5.14 -13.97
CA GLY A 788 11.76 3.86 -13.44
C GLY A 788 13.15 3.89 -12.84
N MET A 789 13.52 2.81 -12.16
CA MET A 789 14.85 2.67 -11.57
C MET A 789 15.90 2.54 -12.68
N ARG A 790 16.88 3.43 -12.67
CA ARG A 790 18.05 3.43 -13.57
C ARG A 790 19.31 3.40 -12.76
N LEU A 791 20.22 2.51 -13.12
CA LEU A 791 21.55 2.42 -12.52
C LEU A 791 22.59 2.84 -13.56
N LYS A 792 23.54 3.65 -13.13
CA LYS A 792 24.59 4.16 -14.00
C LYS A 792 25.89 4.38 -13.24
N ASN A 793 26.99 3.95 -13.85
CA ASN A 793 28.33 4.24 -13.36
C ASN A 793 28.79 5.62 -13.84
N TYR A 794 29.26 6.44 -12.93
CA TYR A 794 29.78 7.78 -13.16
C TYR A 794 31.28 7.78 -12.94
N THR A 795 32.05 7.76 -14.02
CA THR A 795 33.50 7.64 -13.99
C THR A 795 34.15 8.98 -14.21
N VAL A 796 35.08 9.34 -13.33
CA VAL A 796 35.86 10.58 -13.35
C VAL A 796 37.32 10.23 -13.54
N PRO A 797 37.89 10.46 -14.75
CA PRO A 797 39.31 10.23 -14.98
C PRO A 797 40.16 11.30 -14.28
N ILE A 798 41.27 10.89 -13.70
CA ILE A 798 42.18 11.75 -12.98
C ILE A 798 43.31 12.15 -13.94
N HIS A 799 43.43 13.42 -14.20
CA HIS A 799 44.47 13.97 -15.05
C HIS A 799 45.62 14.54 -14.21
N TYR A 800 46.57 13.71 -13.89
CA TYR A 800 47.82 14.22 -13.31
C TYR A 800 48.77 14.70 -14.39
N PRO A 801 49.56 15.75 -14.16
CA PRO A 801 50.84 15.85 -14.78
C PRO A 801 51.69 14.66 -14.31
N LEU A 802 52.18 13.85 -15.21
CA LEU A 802 52.95 12.59 -15.02
C LEU A 802 54.23 12.76 -14.18
N SER A 803 54.21 13.41 -13.01
CA SER A 803 55.38 13.55 -12.16
C SER A 803 54.99 13.33 -10.67
N THR A 804 55.24 12.13 -10.20
CA THR A 804 55.85 11.81 -8.91
C THR A 804 55.07 12.11 -7.60
N THR A 805 53.83 12.51 -7.58
CA THR A 805 53.10 12.71 -6.31
C THR A 805 51.99 11.69 -6.15
N HIS A 806 52.30 10.65 -5.39
CA HIS A 806 51.28 9.73 -4.89
C HIS A 806 50.63 10.38 -3.64
N TYR A 807 49.30 10.28 -3.53
CA TYR A 807 48.59 10.87 -2.38
C TYR A 807 48.05 9.76 -1.48
N PRO A 808 48.22 9.90 -0.14
CA PRO A 808 47.63 8.94 0.81
C PRO A 808 46.15 9.20 1.07
N LEU A 809 45.62 10.38 0.68
CA LEU A 809 44.27 10.79 1.00
C LEU A 809 43.53 11.27 -0.24
N ILE A 810 42.32 10.77 -0.43
CA ILE A 810 41.38 11.21 -1.48
C ILE A 810 40.10 11.70 -0.78
N ARG A 811 39.53 12.81 -1.29
CA ARG A 811 38.21 13.27 -0.91
C ARG A 811 37.32 13.31 -2.14
N VAL A 812 36.17 12.64 -2.08
CA VAL A 812 35.16 12.64 -3.13
C VAL A 812 33.98 13.47 -2.67
N VAL A 813 33.58 14.45 -3.47
CA VAL A 813 32.43 15.31 -3.20
C VAL A 813 31.45 15.22 -4.35
N VAL A 814 30.21 14.85 -4.06
CA VAL A 814 29.12 14.81 -5.03
C VAL A 814 28.01 15.76 -4.57
N PRO A 815 27.90 16.93 -5.18
CA PRO A 815 26.84 17.88 -4.85
C PRO A 815 25.46 17.27 -5.07
N ASN A 816 24.54 17.52 -4.14
CA ASN A 816 23.13 17.16 -4.37
C ASN A 816 22.61 17.90 -5.61
N PRO A 817 21.90 17.23 -6.53
CA PRO A 817 21.45 17.84 -7.79
C PRO A 817 20.37 18.91 -7.61
N GLY A 818 19.88 19.10 -6.40
CA GLY A 818 18.87 20.09 -6.04
C GLY A 818 17.49 19.49 -5.77
N PRO A 819 16.47 20.35 -5.58
CA PRO A 819 15.14 19.93 -5.23
C PRO A 819 14.42 19.22 -6.40
N LEU A 820 13.42 18.43 -6.04
CA LEU A 820 12.54 17.78 -7.01
C LEU A 820 11.90 18.79 -7.98
N PRO A 821 11.81 18.46 -9.26
CA PRO A 821 11.34 19.39 -10.29
C PRO A 821 9.88 19.78 -10.12
N ALA A 822 9.47 20.90 -10.72
CA ALA A 822 8.14 21.50 -10.59
C ALA A 822 6.98 20.57 -11.03
N TRP A 823 7.25 19.60 -11.90
CA TRP A 823 6.25 18.64 -12.37
C TRP A 823 6.13 17.38 -11.46
N HIS A 824 7.05 17.20 -10.50
CA HIS A 824 7.01 16.07 -9.58
C HIS A 824 5.82 16.19 -8.60
N PRO A 825 5.20 15.10 -8.10
CA PRO A 825 4.13 15.15 -7.09
C PRO A 825 4.48 15.95 -5.82
N ALA A 826 5.77 15.98 -5.46
CA ALA A 826 6.29 16.75 -4.32
C ALA A 826 7.31 17.84 -4.78
N PRO A 827 6.90 18.85 -5.56
CA PRO A 827 7.81 19.81 -6.17
C PRO A 827 8.53 20.66 -5.11
N GLY A 828 9.83 20.88 -5.34
CA GLY A 828 10.63 21.70 -4.45
C GLY A 828 11.10 21.02 -3.16
N GLN A 829 10.68 19.78 -2.90
CA GLN A 829 11.21 19.00 -1.78
C GLN A 829 12.66 18.57 -2.08
N PRO A 830 13.50 18.35 -1.05
CA PRO A 830 14.85 17.84 -1.25
C PRO A 830 14.83 16.48 -1.95
N SER A 831 15.80 16.26 -2.87
CA SER A 831 15.97 14.96 -3.50
C SER A 831 16.95 14.08 -2.73
N TYR A 832 16.89 12.77 -2.94
CA TYR A 832 17.91 11.83 -2.51
C TYR A 832 19.01 11.68 -3.56
N LEU A 833 20.23 11.41 -3.09
CA LEU A 833 21.28 10.71 -3.81
C LEU A 833 21.43 9.31 -3.22
N PHE A 834 21.49 8.28 -4.06
CA PHE A 834 21.78 6.90 -3.64
C PHE A 834 22.98 6.37 -4.40
N THR A 835 23.97 5.90 -3.65
CA THR A 835 25.19 5.26 -4.17
C THR A 835 25.51 4.03 -3.33
N ASP A 836 26.19 3.06 -3.87
CA ASP A 836 26.56 1.83 -3.19
C ASP A 836 28.08 1.61 -3.13
N GLU A 837 28.86 2.18 -4.06
CA GLU A 837 30.31 1.93 -4.08
C GLU A 837 31.09 3.13 -4.62
N ILE A 838 32.30 3.34 -4.09
CA ILE A 838 33.30 4.29 -4.56
C ILE A 838 34.52 3.50 -5.03
N GLU A 839 34.57 3.18 -6.30
CA GLU A 839 35.68 2.45 -6.89
C GLU A 839 36.86 3.39 -7.17
N ILE A 840 38.03 3.05 -6.67
CA ILE A 840 39.28 3.74 -6.94
C ILE A 840 40.16 2.84 -7.81
N ARG A 841 40.49 3.29 -9.02
CA ARG A 841 41.24 2.49 -9.99
C ARG A 841 42.48 3.21 -10.51
#